data_d924322ef6677af9b2547e40d24f487e
#
_entry.id   d924322ef6677af9b2547e40d24f487e
#
_cell.length_a   1.000
_cell.length_b   1.000
_cell.length_c   1.000
_cell.angle_alpha   90.00
_cell.angle_beta   90.00
_cell.angle_gamma   90.00
#
_symmetry.space_group_name_H-M   'P 1'
#
loop_
_entity.id
_entity.type
_entity.pdbx_description
1 polymer ?
#
loop_
_entity_poly.entity_id
_entity_poly.type
_entity_poly.pdbx_seq_one_letter_code
_entity_poly.pdbx_strand_id
1 'polypeptide(L)'
;MNDDKAKPKLSIREKLPANTVKIEDPRYEIFYPNINGYCDGIGYYRSYMYNGASIDTFNDEKNPVRYEIDDDDTHKRINCVRLIFHERKKLGDIFNHLPYGVIKKNIPGIGATTLALQQLSHTIIVVPTRALAYAKYVTGYNNNKTKNRYLYVGSDINECRKPTDEQIYEYLTQKVDPGTYKKIIVVADSLGRVMKQIQYIEDAPSRLAKVIEKHWEETHTPMEISSEDLYSHSLRWYLMVDEIDSYQSDGVFRPAMENVIDYYFTFPERQRCLVSATIRPFSNPQLQEEPVLELNYEEKDRRDVELINTTNIHIEVCNAIRHLRENFFTDKIVVAYNSITSIQKIIAQLPKELQKECHIACSPDSKEKAGEFFTVLQRNLAKPITFITCSYFVGVDIKERFHLISVSDVRQIYTILSIDKLYQISGRCRHEAGLLSEAIIYNSANKDAKDYGEFLVQRALDLSQDICSLSNVVNKLHEKHPELLSENFLRLKDDIVDRTKQSYYGSSPIEIVRVNKDQEIVPAYFNVDAIAEYAFLRGHLYSNPKILHNELLKSCNITFYDERDPAFTDIQKEIEDAIDDQFENKRLASISEVIEKLKELRLQNKLTDASIAHLRRNRHREDYKFIDRFSELYKYVPFDILVAKLQEGNAKTYRGFMRSAKYLALSEKHAFKQLIKGSFEINKRYTQTEILERLNVIFEREDIPKLGGTYQAVQELHYFCTTTRPQNSYYVIQSHKPALDFEPLSEVSDVGMSLRKYFDY
;
A
#
# COMPACT_ATOMS: atom_id res chain seq x y z
N MET A 1 -50.61 27.75 -10.87
CA MET A 1 -50.05 27.66 -12.22
C MET A 1 -48.70 26.97 -12.06
N ASN A 2 -48.71 25.66 -12.17
CA ASN A 2 -47.51 24.86 -12.13
C ASN A 2 -46.91 24.87 -13.54
N ASP A 3 -45.83 25.61 -13.72
CA ASP A 3 -44.97 25.44 -14.87
C ASP A 3 -44.14 24.14 -14.67
N ASP A 4 -44.77 23.03 -15.00
CA ASP A 4 -44.07 21.80 -15.35
C ASP A 4 -43.30 22.06 -16.66
N LYS A 5 -42.12 22.67 -16.54
CA LYS A 5 -41.15 22.63 -17.64
C LYS A 5 -40.81 21.18 -17.83
N ALA A 6 -41.41 20.56 -18.82
CA ALA A 6 -41.07 19.22 -19.25
C ALA A 6 -39.55 19.15 -19.44
N LYS A 7 -38.89 18.40 -18.59
CA LYS A 7 -37.45 18.11 -18.74
C LYS A 7 -37.21 17.56 -20.14
N PRO A 8 -36.21 18.03 -20.87
CA PRO A 8 -35.93 17.53 -22.21
C PRO A 8 -35.74 16.03 -22.14
N LYS A 9 -36.59 15.29 -22.83
CA LYS A 9 -36.42 13.83 -22.97
C LYS A 9 -35.11 13.56 -23.65
N LEU A 10 -34.24 12.78 -22.99
CA LEU A 10 -33.01 12.32 -23.59
C LEU A 10 -33.35 11.40 -24.79
N SER A 11 -33.21 11.92 -26.01
CA SER A 11 -33.47 11.17 -27.23
C SER A 11 -32.34 10.19 -27.62
N ILE A 12 -31.43 9.96 -26.70
CA ILE A 12 -30.25 9.17 -26.97
C ILE A 12 -30.54 7.73 -27.33
N ARG A 13 -31.66 7.17 -26.78
CA ARG A 13 -32.06 5.81 -27.08
C ARG A 13 -32.40 5.60 -28.56
N GLU A 14 -32.87 6.62 -29.25
CA GLU A 14 -33.16 6.56 -30.67
C GLU A 14 -31.90 6.43 -31.53
N LYS A 15 -30.76 6.83 -30.97
CA LYS A 15 -29.48 6.87 -31.66
C LYS A 15 -28.53 5.74 -31.26
N LEU A 16 -28.88 4.94 -30.25
CA LEU A 16 -28.09 3.83 -29.75
C LEU A 16 -28.69 2.47 -30.14
N PRO A 17 -27.91 1.38 -30.13
CA PRO A 17 -28.41 0.05 -30.43
C PRO A 17 -29.64 -0.32 -29.59
N ALA A 18 -30.53 -1.17 -30.16
CA ALA A 18 -31.80 -1.54 -29.52
C ALA A 18 -31.66 -2.20 -28.13
N ASN A 19 -30.49 -2.76 -27.83
CA ASN A 19 -30.17 -3.35 -26.53
C ASN A 19 -29.61 -2.36 -25.50
N THR A 20 -29.55 -1.06 -25.81
CA THR A 20 -29.07 -0.03 -24.92
C THR A 20 -30.13 0.34 -23.90
N VAL A 21 -29.74 0.51 -22.64
CA VAL A 21 -30.62 0.95 -21.56
C VAL A 21 -31.06 2.38 -21.81
N LYS A 22 -32.36 2.65 -21.65
CA LYS A 22 -32.91 3.99 -21.80
C LYS A 22 -32.59 4.83 -20.55
N ILE A 23 -31.90 5.96 -20.74
CA ILE A 23 -31.58 6.90 -19.67
C ILE A 23 -32.67 7.92 -19.58
N GLU A 24 -33.56 7.80 -18.60
CA GLU A 24 -34.64 8.76 -18.31
C GLU A 24 -34.56 9.34 -16.90
N ASP A 25 -33.52 8.98 -16.13
CA ASP A 25 -33.38 9.38 -14.75
C ASP A 25 -32.85 10.82 -14.63
N PRO A 26 -33.54 11.70 -13.90
CA PRO A 26 -33.10 13.08 -13.65
C PRO A 26 -31.73 13.20 -12.98
N ARG A 27 -31.35 12.22 -12.18
CA ARG A 27 -30.02 12.14 -11.52
C ARG A 27 -28.87 12.07 -12.51
N TYR A 28 -29.13 11.58 -13.70
CA TYR A 28 -28.16 11.47 -14.78
C TYR A 28 -27.62 12.84 -15.24
N GLU A 29 -28.45 13.87 -15.25
CA GLU A 29 -28.03 15.23 -15.58
C GLU A 29 -27.07 15.82 -14.55
N ILE A 30 -27.19 15.40 -13.28
CA ILE A 30 -26.27 15.80 -12.21
C ILE A 30 -24.90 15.14 -12.39
N PHE A 31 -24.90 13.91 -12.86
CA PHE A 31 -23.69 13.14 -13.09
C PHE A 31 -22.86 13.68 -14.27
N TYR A 32 -23.54 14.12 -15.33
CA TYR A 32 -22.89 14.64 -16.54
C TYR A 32 -23.09 16.14 -16.65
N PRO A 33 -22.24 16.92 -15.99
CA PRO A 33 -22.37 18.37 -16.07
C PRO A 33 -22.12 18.87 -17.48
N ASN A 34 -22.78 19.97 -17.80
CA ASN A 34 -22.67 20.67 -19.07
C ASN A 34 -21.22 21.13 -19.31
N ILE A 35 -20.55 20.51 -20.28
CA ILE A 35 -19.15 20.81 -20.58
C ILE A 35 -19.02 21.87 -21.67
N ASN A 36 -19.95 21.96 -22.62
CA ASN A 36 -19.92 22.90 -23.75
C ASN A 36 -21.22 23.68 -23.89
N GLY A 37 -21.91 23.98 -22.80
CA GLY A 37 -23.26 24.54 -22.87
C GLY A 37 -24.34 23.47 -23.14
N TYR A 38 -23.98 22.22 -23.20
CA TYR A 38 -24.90 21.10 -23.38
C TYR A 38 -25.47 20.64 -22.05
N CYS A 39 -26.77 20.73 -21.88
CA CYS A 39 -27.50 20.23 -20.71
C CYS A 39 -28.26 18.94 -21.02
N ASP A 40 -27.78 18.12 -21.94
CA ASP A 40 -28.32 16.79 -22.13
C ASP A 40 -27.58 15.78 -21.26
N GLY A 41 -28.26 14.75 -20.79
CA GLY A 41 -27.69 13.76 -19.90
C GLY A 41 -26.58 12.91 -20.48
N ILE A 42 -26.13 13.18 -21.70
CA ILE A 42 -25.00 12.55 -22.37
C ILE A 42 -23.87 13.53 -22.67
N GLY A 43 -24.01 14.76 -22.20
CA GLY A 43 -22.98 15.80 -22.38
C GLY A 43 -21.60 15.34 -21.97
N TYR A 44 -21.47 14.48 -20.95
CA TYR A 44 -20.23 13.85 -20.56
C TYR A 44 -19.58 13.09 -21.71
N TYR A 45 -20.30 12.14 -22.32
CA TYR A 45 -19.77 11.36 -23.45
C TYR A 45 -19.47 12.24 -24.65
N ARG A 46 -20.36 13.13 -25.00
CA ARG A 46 -20.15 14.06 -26.12
C ARG A 46 -18.88 14.89 -25.95
N SER A 47 -18.64 15.39 -24.74
CA SER A 47 -17.50 16.26 -24.49
C SER A 47 -16.18 15.54 -24.49
N TYR A 48 -16.12 14.36 -23.88
CA TYR A 48 -14.90 13.60 -23.77
C TYR A 48 -14.60 12.75 -24.99
N MET A 49 -15.63 12.27 -25.65
CA MET A 49 -15.48 11.38 -26.78
C MET A 49 -15.06 12.06 -28.05
N TYR A 50 -15.55 13.27 -28.28
CA TYR A 50 -15.56 13.77 -29.64
C TYR A 50 -14.94 15.11 -29.88
N ASN A 51 -14.54 15.89 -28.90
CA ASN A 51 -14.14 17.27 -29.15
C ASN A 51 -15.08 17.96 -30.16
N GLY A 52 -16.39 17.79 -29.98
CA GLY A 52 -17.43 18.34 -30.87
C GLY A 52 -18.03 17.36 -31.88
N ALA A 53 -17.58 16.10 -31.95
CA ALA A 53 -18.27 15.08 -32.73
C ALA A 53 -19.51 14.55 -31.97
N SER A 54 -20.47 14.03 -32.69
CA SER A 54 -21.71 13.55 -32.10
C SER A 54 -21.59 12.10 -31.61
N ILE A 55 -22.46 11.73 -30.68
CA ILE A 55 -22.57 10.35 -30.20
C ILE A 55 -22.96 9.35 -31.32
N ASP A 56 -23.46 9.86 -32.42
CA ASP A 56 -23.85 9.08 -33.58
C ASP A 56 -22.69 8.24 -34.15
N THR A 57 -21.44 8.64 -33.88
CA THR A 57 -20.26 7.88 -34.29
C THR A 57 -20.13 6.54 -33.57
N PHE A 58 -20.86 6.32 -32.46
CA PHE A 58 -20.94 5.00 -31.80
C PHE A 58 -21.97 4.08 -32.41
N ASN A 59 -22.91 4.60 -33.15
CA ASN A 59 -23.93 3.83 -33.84
C ASN A 59 -23.47 3.30 -35.20
N ASP A 60 -22.17 3.06 -35.39
CA ASP A 60 -21.71 2.31 -36.54
C ASP A 60 -22.27 0.88 -36.43
N GLU A 61 -23.07 0.48 -37.42
CA GLU A 61 -23.70 -0.86 -37.50
C GLU A 61 -22.65 -1.98 -37.40
N LYS A 62 -21.39 -1.70 -37.73
CA LYS A 62 -20.27 -2.66 -37.67
C LYS A 62 -19.68 -2.82 -36.27
N ASN A 63 -19.84 -1.82 -35.40
CA ASN A 63 -19.21 -1.80 -34.08
C ASN A 63 -20.07 -1.05 -33.04
N PRO A 64 -21.24 -1.55 -32.69
CA PRO A 64 -22.11 -0.87 -31.75
C PRO A 64 -21.48 -0.84 -30.35
N VAL A 65 -21.61 0.31 -29.70
CA VAL A 65 -21.28 0.51 -28.28
C VAL A 65 -22.58 0.53 -27.50
N ARG A 66 -22.68 -0.33 -26.50
CA ARG A 66 -23.78 -0.36 -25.56
C ARG A 66 -23.36 0.29 -24.26
N TYR A 67 -24.26 1.02 -23.61
CA TYR A 67 -24.03 1.51 -22.26
C TYR A 67 -25.16 1.11 -21.31
N GLU A 68 -24.78 0.98 -20.04
CA GLU A 68 -25.66 0.64 -18.94
C GLU A 68 -25.39 1.61 -17.79
N ILE A 69 -26.42 1.91 -17.03
CA ILE A 69 -26.32 2.70 -15.80
C ILE A 69 -26.58 1.75 -14.64
N ASP A 70 -25.67 1.74 -13.72
CA ASP A 70 -25.80 1.01 -12.47
C ASP A 70 -26.41 1.97 -11.44
N ASP A 71 -27.67 1.73 -11.10
CA ASP A 71 -28.44 2.50 -10.13
C ASP A 71 -28.63 1.64 -8.89
N ASP A 72 -27.96 2.01 -7.80
CA ASP A 72 -28.30 1.41 -6.54
C ASP A 72 -29.61 2.03 -6.03
N ASP A 73 -30.52 1.22 -5.51
CA ASP A 73 -31.87 1.58 -5.03
C ASP A 73 -31.90 2.64 -3.90
N THR A 74 -30.80 3.30 -3.58
CA THR A 74 -30.64 4.13 -2.38
C THR A 74 -30.94 5.61 -2.59
N HIS A 75 -31.54 6.01 -3.72
CA HIS A 75 -31.82 7.42 -4.07
C HIS A 75 -30.56 8.32 -4.15
N LYS A 76 -29.39 7.74 -4.27
CA LYS A 76 -28.14 8.46 -4.45
C LYS A 76 -27.94 8.89 -5.89
N ARG A 77 -27.04 9.85 -6.08
CA ARG A 77 -26.56 10.29 -7.39
C ARG A 77 -26.08 9.07 -8.20
N ILE A 78 -26.48 8.95 -9.46
CA ILE A 78 -25.92 7.96 -10.39
C ILE A 78 -24.44 8.26 -10.51
N ASN A 79 -23.59 7.34 -10.10
CA ASN A 79 -22.15 7.50 -10.10
C ASN A 79 -21.43 6.47 -10.98
N CYS A 80 -22.12 5.52 -11.56
CA CYS A 80 -21.50 4.50 -12.43
C CYS A 80 -22.17 4.42 -13.79
N VAL A 81 -21.36 4.54 -14.84
CA VAL A 81 -21.78 4.29 -16.22
C VAL A 81 -20.88 3.23 -16.81
N ARG A 82 -21.49 2.22 -17.40
CA ARG A 82 -20.78 1.08 -17.98
C ARG A 82 -20.86 1.14 -19.51
N LEU A 83 -19.68 1.12 -20.17
CA LEU A 83 -19.59 0.96 -21.62
C LEU A 83 -19.25 -0.49 -21.97
N ILE A 84 -19.98 -1.07 -22.90
CA ILE A 84 -19.82 -2.45 -23.35
C ILE A 84 -19.54 -2.43 -24.85
N PHE A 85 -18.42 -3.01 -25.25
CA PHE A 85 -17.94 -3.07 -26.62
C PHE A 85 -18.06 -4.46 -27.18
N HIS A 86 -18.51 -4.60 -28.42
CA HIS A 86 -18.55 -5.87 -29.14
C HIS A 86 -17.16 -6.33 -29.61
N GLU A 87 -16.27 -5.39 -29.93
CA GLU A 87 -14.92 -5.67 -30.39
C GLU A 87 -13.87 -5.13 -29.43
N ARG A 88 -12.62 -5.61 -29.53
CA ARG A 88 -11.47 -5.17 -28.73
C ARG A 88 -10.99 -3.77 -29.10
N LYS A 89 -11.80 -2.77 -28.83
CA LYS A 89 -11.40 -1.35 -29.01
C LYS A 89 -10.45 -0.89 -27.93
N LYS A 90 -9.56 0.04 -28.29
CA LYS A 90 -8.74 0.77 -27.34
C LYS A 90 -9.49 2.03 -26.87
N LEU A 91 -9.10 2.54 -25.72
CA LEU A 91 -9.71 3.77 -25.17
C LEU A 91 -9.56 4.96 -26.12
N GLY A 92 -8.42 5.06 -26.82
CA GLY A 92 -8.15 6.10 -27.82
C GLY A 92 -8.95 5.98 -29.11
N ASP A 93 -9.61 4.83 -29.36
CA ASP A 93 -10.52 4.67 -30.50
C ASP A 93 -11.89 5.28 -30.21
N ILE A 94 -12.17 5.55 -28.91
CA ILE A 94 -13.46 6.03 -28.43
C ILE A 94 -13.36 7.48 -27.95
N PHE A 95 -12.30 7.77 -27.20
CA PHE A 95 -12.09 9.07 -26.56
C PHE A 95 -10.87 9.77 -27.16
N ASN A 96 -11.03 11.05 -27.47
CA ASN A 96 -9.89 11.91 -27.87
C ASN A 96 -9.16 12.48 -26.64
N HIS A 97 -9.78 12.42 -25.49
CA HIS A 97 -9.28 12.91 -24.22
C HIS A 97 -9.69 11.96 -23.10
N LEU A 98 -8.88 11.85 -22.04
CA LEU A 98 -9.25 11.03 -20.87
C LEU A 98 -10.56 11.52 -20.25
N PRO A 99 -11.52 10.64 -19.99
CA PRO A 99 -12.64 10.93 -19.12
C PRO A 99 -12.18 11.27 -17.70
N TYR A 100 -12.98 12.08 -16.97
CA TYR A 100 -12.70 12.41 -15.58
C TYR A 100 -13.33 11.40 -14.61
N GLY A 101 -12.97 11.47 -13.33
CA GLY A 101 -13.45 10.56 -12.29
C GLY A 101 -12.71 9.23 -12.27
N VAL A 102 -13.39 8.16 -11.85
CA VAL A 102 -12.82 6.82 -11.72
C VAL A 102 -13.04 6.01 -12.99
N ILE A 103 -11.97 5.64 -13.68
CA ILE A 103 -12.01 4.82 -14.90
C ILE A 103 -11.64 3.38 -14.55
N LYS A 104 -12.65 2.53 -14.41
CA LYS A 104 -12.50 1.12 -14.15
C LYS A 104 -12.36 0.36 -15.46
N LYS A 105 -11.15 0.06 -15.87
CA LYS A 105 -10.85 -0.54 -17.18
C LYS A 105 -11.35 -1.98 -17.32
N ASN A 106 -11.46 -2.74 -16.24
CA ASN A 106 -11.74 -4.18 -16.15
C ASN A 106 -10.85 -5.07 -17.03
N ILE A 107 -10.01 -4.49 -17.88
CA ILE A 107 -9.15 -5.19 -18.82
C ILE A 107 -7.78 -4.51 -18.86
N PRO A 108 -6.67 -5.23 -18.62
CA PRO A 108 -5.33 -4.70 -18.78
C PRO A 108 -5.04 -4.31 -20.24
N GLY A 109 -4.37 -3.18 -20.44
CA GLY A 109 -3.87 -2.79 -21.76
C GLY A 109 -4.89 -2.13 -22.69
N ILE A 110 -6.04 -1.66 -22.21
CA ILE A 110 -7.03 -0.93 -23.01
C ILE A 110 -6.53 0.45 -23.52
N GLY A 111 -5.37 0.93 -23.06
CA GLY A 111 -4.70 2.09 -23.64
C GLY A 111 -4.94 3.41 -22.91
N ALA A 112 -5.39 3.44 -21.66
CA ALA A 112 -5.60 4.68 -20.93
C ALA A 112 -4.35 5.56 -20.82
N THR A 113 -3.21 4.99 -20.43
CA THR A 113 -1.94 5.74 -20.38
C THR A 113 -1.47 6.18 -21.76
N THR A 114 -1.73 5.38 -22.80
CA THR A 114 -1.43 5.76 -24.20
C THR A 114 -2.23 6.99 -24.59
N LEU A 115 -3.53 7.02 -24.26
CA LEU A 115 -4.39 8.18 -24.50
C LEU A 115 -3.89 9.40 -23.70
N ALA A 116 -3.50 9.25 -22.43
CA ALA A 116 -2.93 10.33 -21.61
C ALA A 116 -1.68 10.96 -22.23
N LEU A 117 -0.80 10.12 -22.81
CA LEU A 117 0.42 10.57 -23.49
C LEU A 117 0.12 11.28 -24.82
N GLN A 118 -0.97 10.95 -25.49
CA GLN A 118 -1.33 11.44 -26.82
C GLN A 118 -2.33 12.59 -26.82
N GLN A 119 -3.19 12.69 -25.78
CA GLN A 119 -4.23 13.73 -25.73
C GLN A 119 -3.67 15.16 -25.84
N LEU A 120 -4.49 16.04 -26.41
CA LEU A 120 -4.13 17.44 -26.70
C LEU A 120 -4.31 18.34 -25.47
N SER A 121 -3.63 18.00 -24.37
CA SER A 121 -3.59 18.80 -23.13
C SER A 121 -2.30 18.57 -22.36
N HIS A 122 -1.90 19.52 -21.53
CA HIS A 122 -0.83 19.30 -20.55
C HIS A 122 -1.31 18.25 -19.54
N THR A 123 -0.49 17.23 -19.28
CA THR A 123 -0.91 16.08 -18.47
C THR A 123 0.15 15.68 -17.46
N ILE A 124 -0.26 15.50 -16.22
CA ILE A 124 0.54 14.88 -15.16
C ILE A 124 0.04 13.45 -14.99
N ILE A 125 0.91 12.48 -15.20
CA ILE A 125 0.62 11.04 -15.09
C ILE A 125 1.36 10.52 -13.88
N VAL A 126 0.62 10.22 -12.82
CA VAL A 126 1.15 9.68 -11.56
C VAL A 126 1.10 8.17 -11.62
N VAL A 127 2.21 7.51 -11.32
CA VAL A 127 2.32 6.05 -11.36
C VAL A 127 2.92 5.51 -10.06
N PRO A 128 2.60 4.26 -9.67
CA PRO A 128 3.01 3.73 -8.37
C PRO A 128 4.50 3.40 -8.27
N THR A 129 5.18 3.08 -9.36
CA THR A 129 6.57 2.59 -9.32
C THR A 129 7.50 3.31 -10.29
N ARG A 130 8.81 3.36 -9.93
CA ARG A 130 9.87 3.92 -10.79
C ARG A 130 9.97 3.18 -12.14
N ALA A 131 9.87 1.86 -12.11
CA ALA A 131 9.94 1.04 -13.32
C ALA A 131 8.81 1.37 -14.29
N LEU A 132 7.59 1.55 -13.78
CA LEU A 132 6.44 1.95 -14.60
C LEU A 132 6.61 3.37 -15.14
N ALA A 133 7.06 4.32 -14.31
CA ALA A 133 7.33 5.70 -14.74
C ALA A 133 8.35 5.73 -15.87
N TYR A 134 9.44 5.01 -15.74
CA TYR A 134 10.48 4.89 -16.77
C TYR A 134 9.93 4.29 -18.06
N ALA A 135 9.20 3.17 -17.97
CA ALA A 135 8.62 2.52 -19.14
C ALA A 135 7.65 3.44 -19.90
N LYS A 136 6.82 4.23 -19.18
CA LYS A 136 5.91 5.20 -19.79
C LYS A 136 6.66 6.39 -20.40
N TYR A 137 7.68 6.89 -19.71
CA TYR A 137 8.53 7.97 -20.21
C TYR A 137 9.22 7.58 -21.53
N VAL A 138 9.87 6.42 -21.58
CA VAL A 138 10.54 5.92 -22.79
C VAL A 138 9.53 5.67 -23.92
N THR A 139 8.35 5.15 -23.60
CA THR A 139 7.29 4.95 -24.60
C THR A 139 6.81 6.27 -25.17
N GLY A 140 6.60 7.28 -24.34
CA GLY A 140 6.22 8.63 -24.79
C GLY A 140 7.32 9.27 -25.62
N TYR A 141 8.54 9.27 -25.12
CA TYR A 141 9.71 9.90 -25.76
C TYR A 141 10.04 9.29 -27.13
N ASN A 142 10.00 7.95 -27.24
CA ASN A 142 10.32 7.25 -28.49
C ASN A 142 9.16 7.26 -29.51
N ASN A 143 7.94 7.54 -29.05
CA ASN A 143 6.77 7.54 -29.92
C ASN A 143 6.56 8.92 -30.54
N ASN A 144 7.52 9.37 -31.32
CA ASN A 144 7.66 10.71 -31.92
C ASN A 144 6.53 11.12 -32.89
N LYS A 145 5.35 10.49 -32.82
CA LYS A 145 4.15 10.87 -33.58
C LYS A 145 3.52 12.18 -33.10
N THR A 146 3.83 12.59 -31.85
CA THR A 146 3.38 13.85 -31.29
C THR A 146 4.57 14.74 -30.98
N LYS A 147 4.46 16.05 -31.21
CA LYS A 147 5.46 17.05 -30.81
C LYS A 147 5.48 17.28 -29.28
N ASN A 148 4.95 16.37 -28.48
CA ASN A 148 4.85 16.52 -27.03
C ASN A 148 6.23 16.47 -26.36
N ARG A 149 6.36 17.22 -25.28
CA ARG A 149 7.57 17.22 -24.44
C ARG A 149 7.31 16.41 -23.19
N TYR A 150 8.29 15.64 -22.76
CA TYR A 150 8.18 14.70 -21.67
C TYR A 150 9.18 15.00 -20.55
N LEU A 151 8.75 14.94 -19.29
CA LEU A 151 9.60 15.03 -18.11
C LEU A 151 9.35 13.80 -17.23
N TYR A 152 10.42 13.10 -16.86
CA TYR A 152 10.41 12.08 -15.81
C TYR A 152 10.67 12.74 -14.46
N VAL A 153 9.85 12.43 -13.43
CA VAL A 153 10.05 12.89 -12.05
C VAL A 153 10.01 11.70 -11.09
N GLY A 154 11.18 11.28 -10.67
CA GLY A 154 11.40 10.16 -9.76
C GLY A 154 12.85 10.07 -9.34
N SER A 155 13.21 9.08 -8.52
CA SER A 155 14.62 8.77 -8.23
C SER A 155 15.29 8.18 -9.47
N ASP A 156 16.63 8.18 -9.49
CA ASP A 156 17.43 7.67 -10.60
C ASP A 156 17.04 6.25 -11.02
N ILE A 157 16.87 6.06 -12.31
CA ILE A 157 16.63 4.76 -12.94
C ILE A 157 17.17 4.75 -14.38
N ASN A 158 18.03 3.80 -14.71
CA ASN A 158 18.70 3.71 -16.02
C ASN A 158 19.31 5.06 -16.42
N GLU A 159 18.93 5.61 -17.60
CA GLU A 159 19.41 6.89 -18.08
C GLU A 159 18.68 8.09 -17.49
N CYS A 160 17.54 7.88 -16.82
CA CYS A 160 16.76 8.95 -16.20
C CYS A 160 17.34 9.33 -14.84
N ARG A 161 17.71 10.61 -14.69
CA ARG A 161 18.17 11.17 -13.41
C ARG A 161 17.03 11.87 -12.71
N LYS A 162 17.11 11.93 -11.38
CA LYS A 162 16.19 12.68 -10.54
C LYS A 162 16.34 14.18 -10.88
N PRO A 163 15.30 14.84 -11.42
CA PRO A 163 15.39 16.27 -11.73
C PRO A 163 15.50 17.10 -10.44
N THR A 164 16.18 18.24 -10.51
CA THR A 164 16.14 19.23 -9.43
C THR A 164 14.79 19.96 -9.39
N ASP A 165 14.52 20.70 -8.34
CA ASP A 165 13.27 21.46 -8.24
C ASP A 165 13.27 22.65 -9.23
N GLU A 166 14.45 23.22 -9.54
CA GLU A 166 14.64 24.21 -10.59
C GLU A 166 14.31 23.65 -11.96
N GLN A 167 14.78 22.44 -12.28
CA GLN A 167 14.48 21.80 -13.55
C GLN A 167 12.98 21.51 -13.73
N ILE A 168 12.29 21.15 -12.65
CA ILE A 168 10.82 20.99 -12.65
C ILE A 168 10.16 22.35 -12.92
N TYR A 169 10.60 23.40 -12.21
CA TYR A 169 10.09 24.76 -12.40
C TYR A 169 10.31 25.27 -13.84
N GLU A 170 11.53 25.14 -14.38
CA GLU A 170 11.86 25.50 -15.76
C GLU A 170 10.96 24.76 -16.76
N TYR A 171 10.78 23.45 -16.57
CA TYR A 171 9.91 22.67 -17.43
C TYR A 171 8.46 23.15 -17.36
N LEU A 172 7.93 23.47 -16.20
CA LEU A 172 6.58 23.97 -16.02
C LEU A 172 6.37 25.33 -16.69
N THR A 173 7.34 26.25 -16.60
CA THR A 173 7.26 27.64 -17.09
C THR A 173 7.68 27.79 -18.55
N GLN A 174 8.50 26.87 -19.09
CA GLN A 174 8.98 26.93 -20.46
C GLN A 174 7.84 27.03 -21.49
N LYS A 175 7.88 28.01 -22.37
CA LYS A 175 6.93 28.14 -23.48
C LYS A 175 7.07 26.95 -24.46
N VAL A 176 5.96 26.54 -25.03
CA VAL A 176 5.88 25.48 -26.03
C VAL A 176 5.14 26.00 -27.26
N ASP A 177 5.51 25.49 -28.44
CA ASP A 177 4.84 25.85 -29.69
C ASP A 177 3.36 25.43 -29.68
N PRO A 178 2.51 26.13 -30.42
CA PRO A 178 1.11 25.74 -30.60
C PRO A 178 0.97 24.29 -31.06
N GLY A 179 0.10 23.53 -30.44
CA GLY A 179 -0.09 22.09 -30.69
C GLY A 179 0.94 21.17 -30.04
N THR A 180 1.87 21.72 -29.24
CA THR A 180 2.79 20.97 -28.39
C THR A 180 2.28 20.95 -26.94
N TYR A 181 2.26 19.77 -26.32
CA TYR A 181 1.79 19.61 -24.94
C TYR A 181 2.87 19.01 -24.05
N LYS A 182 2.89 19.45 -22.80
CA LYS A 182 3.82 18.97 -21.79
C LYS A 182 3.23 17.75 -21.08
N LYS A 183 4.04 16.72 -20.88
CA LYS A 183 3.67 15.47 -20.21
C LYS A 183 4.65 15.20 -19.08
N ILE A 184 4.19 15.21 -17.85
CA ILE A 184 4.99 14.86 -16.69
C ILE A 184 4.63 13.43 -16.28
N ILE A 185 5.61 12.53 -16.28
CA ILE A 185 5.45 11.18 -15.74
C ILE A 185 6.14 11.17 -14.38
N VAL A 186 5.36 11.05 -13.33
CA VAL A 186 5.83 11.21 -11.95
C VAL A 186 5.52 9.99 -11.10
N VAL A 187 6.48 9.57 -10.28
CA VAL A 187 6.25 8.54 -9.26
C VAL A 187 5.47 9.15 -8.09
N ALA A 188 4.52 8.41 -7.52
CA ALA A 188 3.64 8.86 -6.43
C ALA A 188 4.39 9.63 -5.32
N ASP A 189 5.49 9.07 -4.82
CA ASP A 189 6.31 9.68 -3.75
C ASP A 189 6.96 11.02 -4.16
N SER A 190 7.01 11.31 -5.45
CA SER A 190 7.63 12.54 -5.99
C SER A 190 6.61 13.58 -6.46
N LEU A 191 5.30 13.27 -6.44
CA LEU A 191 4.24 14.18 -6.90
C LEU A 191 4.27 15.49 -6.12
N GLY A 192 4.48 15.44 -4.81
CA GLY A 192 4.56 16.63 -3.96
C GLY A 192 5.59 17.65 -4.42
N ARG A 193 6.69 17.21 -5.07
CA ARG A 193 7.70 18.11 -5.64
C ARG A 193 7.16 18.90 -6.84
N VAL A 194 6.40 18.22 -7.72
CA VAL A 194 5.74 18.86 -8.87
C VAL A 194 4.68 19.84 -8.37
N MET A 195 3.85 19.41 -7.43
CA MET A 195 2.77 20.24 -6.88
C MET A 195 3.31 21.46 -6.15
N LYS A 196 4.43 21.32 -5.42
CA LYS A 196 5.09 22.46 -4.79
C LYS A 196 5.54 23.51 -5.80
N GLN A 197 6.06 23.11 -6.96
CA GLN A 197 6.44 24.06 -8.02
C GLN A 197 5.22 24.68 -8.68
N ILE A 198 4.15 23.92 -8.91
CA ILE A 198 2.87 24.47 -9.41
C ILE A 198 2.33 25.53 -8.43
N GLN A 199 2.25 25.19 -7.14
CA GLN A 199 1.81 26.13 -6.09
C GLN A 199 2.69 27.38 -6.05
N TYR A 200 4.02 27.20 -6.15
CA TYR A 200 4.94 28.33 -6.19
C TYR A 200 4.68 29.27 -7.38
N ILE A 201 4.29 28.72 -8.54
CA ILE A 201 3.92 29.51 -9.72
C ILE A 201 2.56 30.18 -9.48
N GLU A 202 1.58 29.49 -8.93
CA GLU A 202 0.24 30.03 -8.64
C GLU A 202 0.24 31.12 -7.58
N ASP A 203 1.16 31.07 -6.63
CA ASP A 203 1.34 32.12 -5.63
C ASP A 203 2.10 33.35 -6.15
N ALA A 204 2.58 33.34 -7.39
CA ALA A 204 3.32 34.44 -7.99
C ALA A 204 2.54 35.77 -7.98
N PRO A 205 1.24 35.81 -8.32
CA PRO A 205 0.46 37.04 -8.22
C PRO A 205 0.43 37.64 -6.84
N SER A 206 0.27 36.81 -5.78
CA SER A 206 0.26 37.26 -4.40
C SER A 206 1.64 37.74 -3.91
N ARG A 207 2.71 37.08 -4.35
CA ARG A 207 4.08 37.54 -4.09
C ARG A 207 4.39 38.81 -4.84
N LEU A 208 3.93 38.88 -6.10
CA LEU A 208 4.11 40.06 -6.93
C LEU A 208 3.37 41.28 -6.34
N ALA A 209 2.15 41.07 -5.82
CA ALA A 209 1.40 42.12 -5.12
C ALA A 209 2.17 42.67 -3.94
N LYS A 210 2.77 41.83 -3.10
CA LYS A 210 3.63 42.27 -1.99
C LYS A 210 4.90 43.01 -2.45
N VAL A 211 5.49 42.55 -3.58
CA VAL A 211 6.68 43.23 -4.15
C VAL A 211 6.28 44.56 -4.72
N ILE A 212 5.12 44.66 -5.36
CA ILE A 212 4.57 45.92 -5.88
C ILE A 212 4.28 46.89 -4.73
N GLU A 213 3.62 46.41 -3.67
CA GLU A 213 3.32 47.23 -2.49
C GLU A 213 4.60 47.75 -1.85
N LYS A 214 5.60 46.91 -1.66
CA LYS A 214 6.90 47.31 -1.15
C LYS A 214 7.63 48.26 -2.10
N HIS A 215 7.60 48.01 -3.41
CA HIS A 215 8.19 48.91 -4.41
C HIS A 215 7.50 50.25 -4.41
N TRP A 216 6.16 50.29 -4.31
CA TRP A 216 5.40 51.53 -4.16
C TRP A 216 5.72 52.31 -2.87
N GLU A 217 5.85 51.58 -1.76
CA GLU A 217 6.27 52.21 -0.48
C GLU A 217 7.67 52.83 -0.56
N GLU A 218 8.60 52.17 -1.28
CA GLU A 218 9.99 52.61 -1.40
C GLU A 218 10.18 53.68 -2.49
N THR A 219 9.47 53.64 -3.60
CA THR A 219 9.77 54.47 -4.77
C THR A 219 8.65 55.41 -5.21
N HIS A 220 7.41 55.13 -4.77
CA HIS A 220 6.18 55.82 -5.21
C HIS A 220 5.96 55.82 -6.74
N THR A 221 6.53 54.83 -7.42
CA THR A 221 6.39 54.64 -8.89
C THR A 221 5.69 53.33 -9.20
N PRO A 222 4.82 53.28 -10.25
CA PRO A 222 4.17 52.05 -10.65
C PRO A 222 5.19 51.05 -11.23
N MET A 223 5.03 49.78 -10.85
CA MET A 223 5.83 48.68 -11.36
C MET A 223 5.10 48.05 -12.58
N GLU A 224 5.80 47.87 -13.71
CA GLU A 224 5.27 47.19 -14.87
C GLU A 224 5.22 45.66 -14.63
N ILE A 225 4.06 45.05 -14.88
CA ILE A 225 3.80 43.63 -14.68
C ILE A 225 3.44 43.00 -16.01
N SER A 226 4.04 41.84 -16.28
CA SER A 226 3.66 41.01 -17.43
C SER A 226 2.34 40.29 -17.17
N SER A 227 1.43 40.28 -18.16
CA SER A 227 0.18 39.54 -18.10
C SER A 227 0.36 38.02 -17.94
N GLU A 228 1.58 37.52 -18.18
CA GLU A 228 1.93 36.08 -18.05
C GLU A 228 2.08 35.65 -16.59
N ASP A 229 2.32 36.58 -15.67
CA ASP A 229 2.46 36.33 -14.23
C ASP A 229 1.13 36.09 -13.49
N LEU A 230 0.00 36.21 -14.21
CA LEU A 230 -1.36 36.19 -13.64
C LEU A 230 -2.13 34.89 -13.91
N TYR A 231 -1.50 33.87 -14.48
CA TYR A 231 -2.23 32.64 -14.85
C TYR A 231 -2.21 31.56 -13.78
N SER A 232 -3.39 30.97 -13.48
CA SER A 232 -3.51 29.75 -12.70
C SER A 232 -3.00 28.55 -13.47
N HIS A 233 -1.92 27.92 -13.00
CA HIS A 233 -1.29 26.77 -13.64
C HIS A 233 -2.08 25.47 -13.45
N SER A 234 -2.77 25.28 -12.31
CA SER A 234 -3.56 24.07 -12.05
C SER A 234 -4.68 23.91 -13.10
N LEU A 235 -5.30 25.02 -13.55
CA LEU A 235 -6.33 25.02 -14.59
C LEU A 235 -5.82 24.56 -15.97
N ARG A 236 -4.52 24.45 -16.18
CA ARG A 236 -3.92 24.04 -17.47
C ARG A 236 -3.54 22.58 -17.53
N TRP A 237 -3.52 21.89 -16.40
CA TRP A 237 -3.03 20.52 -16.28
C TRP A 237 -4.18 19.55 -16.05
N TYR A 238 -4.10 18.42 -16.72
CA TYR A 238 -4.93 17.25 -16.45
C TYR A 238 -4.15 16.29 -15.57
N LEU A 239 -4.71 15.83 -14.46
CA LEU A 239 -4.08 14.87 -13.56
C LEU A 239 -4.66 13.47 -13.78
N MET A 240 -3.81 12.51 -14.12
CA MET A 240 -4.13 11.09 -14.17
C MET A 240 -3.34 10.36 -13.10
N VAL A 241 -4.04 9.60 -12.24
CA VAL A 241 -3.42 8.64 -11.32
C VAL A 241 -3.64 7.24 -11.89
N ASP A 242 -2.57 6.63 -12.40
CA ASP A 242 -2.63 5.32 -13.05
C ASP A 242 -2.39 4.19 -12.05
N GLU A 243 -3.05 3.04 -12.26
CA GLU A 243 -2.97 1.84 -11.42
C GLU A 243 -3.30 2.11 -9.94
N ILE A 244 -4.45 2.78 -9.69
CA ILE A 244 -4.88 3.20 -8.35
C ILE A 244 -5.05 2.02 -7.37
N ASP A 245 -5.36 0.84 -7.85
CA ASP A 245 -5.43 -0.39 -7.05
C ASP A 245 -4.08 -0.76 -6.40
N SER A 246 -2.96 -0.42 -7.05
CA SER A 246 -1.64 -0.56 -6.43
C SER A 246 -1.47 0.35 -5.22
N TYR A 247 -2.09 1.52 -5.20
CA TYR A 247 -2.06 2.43 -4.05
C TYR A 247 -2.89 1.85 -2.89
N GLN A 248 -4.04 1.24 -3.19
CA GLN A 248 -4.86 0.54 -2.20
C GLN A 248 -4.15 -0.67 -1.57
N SER A 249 -3.27 -1.36 -2.31
CA SER A 249 -2.56 -2.54 -1.80
C SER A 249 -1.19 -2.22 -1.18
N ASP A 250 -0.46 -1.27 -1.76
CA ASP A 250 0.94 -1.00 -1.42
C ASP A 250 1.08 0.13 -0.38
N GLY A 251 0.00 0.86 -0.07
CA GLY A 251 -0.04 1.91 0.95
C GLY A 251 0.50 1.46 2.31
N VAL A 252 0.25 0.19 2.67
CA VAL A 252 0.78 -0.45 3.88
C VAL A 252 2.32 -0.43 3.94
N PHE A 253 2.98 -0.53 2.80
CA PHE A 253 4.44 -0.52 2.69
C PHE A 253 5.02 0.84 2.32
N ARG A 254 4.17 1.74 1.82
CA ARG A 254 4.52 3.07 1.31
C ARG A 254 3.46 4.09 1.73
N PRO A 255 3.42 4.49 3.01
CA PRO A 255 2.33 5.31 3.56
C PRO A 255 2.16 6.67 2.86
N ALA A 256 3.22 7.20 2.23
CA ALA A 256 3.15 8.44 1.46
C ALA A 256 2.36 8.33 0.14
N MET A 257 2.01 7.11 -0.31
CA MET A 257 1.29 6.94 -1.58
C MET A 257 -0.10 7.58 -1.56
N GLU A 258 -0.80 7.51 -0.45
CA GLU A 258 -2.15 8.10 -0.33
C GLU A 258 -2.14 9.64 -0.39
N ASN A 259 -1.00 10.31 -0.16
CA ASN A 259 -0.89 11.75 -0.32
C ASN A 259 -1.17 12.22 -1.76
N VAL A 260 -1.11 11.32 -2.73
CA VAL A 260 -1.54 11.59 -4.11
C VAL A 260 -3.01 12.01 -4.17
N ILE A 261 -3.86 11.46 -3.30
CA ILE A 261 -5.29 11.78 -3.24
C ILE A 261 -5.51 13.20 -2.70
N ASP A 262 -4.68 13.65 -1.77
CA ASP A 262 -4.75 15.04 -1.28
C ASP A 262 -4.50 16.04 -2.43
N TYR A 263 -3.57 15.73 -3.33
CA TYR A 263 -3.34 16.54 -4.52
C TYR A 263 -4.40 16.33 -5.60
N TYR A 264 -4.93 15.10 -5.74
CA TYR A 264 -5.98 14.80 -6.71
C TYR A 264 -7.18 15.73 -6.53
N PHE A 265 -7.61 15.95 -5.30
CA PHE A 265 -8.74 16.83 -5.01
C PHE A 265 -8.44 18.32 -5.16
N THR A 266 -7.19 18.73 -5.38
CA THR A 266 -6.87 20.13 -5.71
C THR A 266 -7.11 20.47 -7.18
N PHE A 267 -7.22 19.47 -8.05
CA PHE A 267 -7.58 19.67 -9.46
C PHE A 267 -9.09 19.77 -9.64
N PRO A 268 -9.56 20.59 -10.60
CA PRO A 268 -10.99 20.61 -10.94
C PRO A 268 -11.49 19.21 -11.30
N GLU A 269 -12.74 18.90 -10.98
CA GLU A 269 -13.36 17.58 -11.21
C GLU A 269 -13.12 17.06 -12.64
N ARG A 270 -13.26 17.93 -13.63
CA ARG A 270 -13.13 17.59 -15.05
C ARG A 270 -11.67 17.44 -15.53
N GLN A 271 -10.71 17.76 -14.69
CA GLN A 271 -9.29 17.72 -15.04
C GLN A 271 -8.51 16.67 -14.23
N ARG A 272 -9.24 15.69 -13.69
CA ARG A 272 -8.64 14.63 -12.89
C ARG A 272 -9.27 13.27 -13.13
N CYS A 273 -8.48 12.21 -13.13
CA CYS A 273 -9.00 10.84 -13.14
C CYS A 273 -8.10 9.87 -12.37
N LEU A 274 -8.75 8.83 -11.83
CA LEU A 274 -8.13 7.64 -11.27
C LEU A 274 -8.36 6.49 -12.24
N VAL A 275 -7.33 5.71 -12.54
CA VAL A 275 -7.43 4.67 -13.58
C VAL A 275 -6.86 3.36 -13.08
N SER A 276 -7.59 2.26 -13.17
CA SER A 276 -7.03 0.90 -13.10
C SER A 276 -7.97 -0.14 -13.74
N ALA A 277 -7.44 -1.34 -13.96
CA ALA A 277 -8.22 -2.49 -14.38
C ALA A 277 -8.96 -3.18 -13.22
N THR A 278 -8.53 -2.96 -11.98
CA THR A 278 -8.89 -3.79 -10.81
C THR A 278 -9.13 -2.93 -9.57
N ILE A 279 -9.92 -1.86 -9.75
CA ILE A 279 -10.26 -0.93 -8.65
C ILE A 279 -11.21 -1.62 -7.67
N ARG A 280 -10.83 -1.62 -6.39
CA ARG A 280 -11.66 -2.08 -5.28
C ARG A 280 -12.51 -0.94 -4.72
N PRO A 281 -13.62 -1.24 -4.02
CA PRO A 281 -14.37 -0.21 -3.32
C PRO A 281 -13.45 0.62 -2.43
N PHE A 282 -13.62 1.94 -2.48
CA PHE A 282 -12.86 2.85 -1.63
C PHE A 282 -13.53 3.00 -0.26
N SER A 283 -12.75 2.96 0.82
CA SER A 283 -13.22 3.39 2.14
C SER A 283 -13.20 4.92 2.31
N ASN A 284 -12.50 5.65 1.42
CA ASN A 284 -12.47 7.10 1.40
C ASN A 284 -13.82 7.68 0.92
N PRO A 285 -14.56 8.42 1.78
CA PRO A 285 -15.89 8.94 1.41
C PRO A 285 -15.86 9.90 0.21
N GLN A 286 -14.81 10.70 0.05
CA GLN A 286 -14.70 11.62 -1.08
C GLN A 286 -14.53 10.87 -2.41
N LEU A 287 -13.80 9.74 -2.40
CA LEU A 287 -13.62 8.91 -3.60
C LEU A 287 -14.89 8.11 -3.94
N GLN A 288 -15.74 7.81 -2.96
CA GLN A 288 -17.04 7.18 -3.19
C GLN A 288 -18.02 8.09 -3.95
N GLU A 289 -17.83 9.41 -3.86
CA GLU A 289 -18.64 10.40 -4.57
C GLU A 289 -18.14 10.69 -6.00
N GLU A 290 -16.94 10.21 -6.37
CA GLU A 290 -16.41 10.40 -7.72
C GLU A 290 -17.23 9.61 -8.76
N PRO A 291 -17.47 10.18 -9.96
CA PRO A 291 -18.14 9.47 -11.03
C PRO A 291 -17.30 8.30 -11.54
N VAL A 292 -17.95 7.17 -11.81
CA VAL A 292 -17.30 5.93 -12.26
C VAL A 292 -17.65 5.65 -13.72
N LEU A 293 -16.63 5.46 -14.54
CA LEU A 293 -16.74 4.94 -15.89
C LEU A 293 -16.17 3.53 -15.93
N GLU A 294 -17.02 2.54 -16.11
CA GLU A 294 -16.65 1.14 -16.24
C GLU A 294 -16.60 0.69 -17.70
N LEU A 295 -15.49 0.08 -18.11
CA LEU A 295 -15.27 -0.36 -19.48
C LEU A 295 -15.27 -1.88 -19.55
N ASN A 296 -16.11 -2.48 -20.40
CA ASN A 296 -16.21 -3.93 -20.57
C ASN A 296 -16.21 -4.31 -22.05
N TYR A 297 -15.73 -5.52 -22.33
CA TYR A 297 -15.99 -6.18 -23.60
C TYR A 297 -17.17 -7.14 -23.43
N GLU A 298 -18.00 -7.28 -24.45
CA GLU A 298 -19.14 -8.20 -24.45
C GLU A 298 -18.66 -9.63 -24.34
N GLU A 299 -17.66 -10.00 -25.11
CA GLU A 299 -16.99 -11.28 -25.01
C GLU A 299 -15.71 -11.13 -24.16
N LYS A 300 -15.68 -11.81 -23.03
CA LYS A 300 -14.47 -11.93 -22.20
C LYS A 300 -13.76 -13.23 -22.61
N ASP A 301 -12.53 -13.10 -23.08
CA ASP A 301 -11.68 -14.28 -23.26
C ASP A 301 -11.47 -14.94 -21.90
N ARG A 302 -11.87 -16.19 -21.79
CA ARG A 302 -11.60 -17.01 -20.62
C ARG A 302 -10.21 -17.60 -20.75
N ARG A 303 -9.38 -17.40 -19.75
CA ARG A 303 -8.04 -17.94 -19.68
C ARG A 303 -8.11 -19.41 -19.23
N ASP A 304 -7.29 -20.25 -19.84
CA ASP A 304 -7.08 -21.62 -19.38
C ASP A 304 -6.04 -21.62 -18.26
N VAL A 305 -6.42 -22.16 -17.09
CA VAL A 305 -5.61 -22.10 -15.87
C VAL A 305 -5.53 -23.50 -15.24
N GLU A 306 -4.32 -23.90 -14.88
CA GLU A 306 -4.06 -25.04 -14.01
C GLU A 306 -4.00 -24.60 -12.56
N LEU A 307 -4.64 -25.30 -11.65
CA LEU A 307 -4.78 -24.93 -10.27
C LEU A 307 -4.27 -26.04 -9.35
N ILE A 308 -3.24 -25.77 -8.57
CA ILE A 308 -2.60 -26.75 -7.70
C ILE A 308 -2.61 -26.23 -6.26
N ASN A 309 -3.39 -26.87 -5.40
CA ASN A 309 -3.32 -26.67 -3.95
C ASN A 309 -2.25 -27.57 -3.35
N THR A 310 -1.38 -27.04 -2.51
CA THR A 310 -0.29 -27.83 -1.93
C THR A 310 0.03 -27.40 -0.51
N THR A 311 0.43 -28.36 0.33
CA THR A 311 0.96 -28.06 1.67
C THR A 311 2.39 -27.52 1.61
N ASN A 312 3.11 -27.76 0.52
CA ASN A 312 4.51 -27.37 0.34
C ASN A 312 4.77 -26.64 -0.99
N ILE A 313 4.62 -25.33 -0.92
CA ILE A 313 4.75 -24.42 -2.08
C ILE A 313 6.13 -24.56 -2.76
N HIS A 314 7.23 -24.59 -2.00
CA HIS A 314 8.57 -24.56 -2.58
C HIS A 314 8.85 -25.82 -3.41
N ILE A 315 8.50 -26.98 -2.89
CA ILE A 315 8.67 -28.26 -3.62
C ILE A 315 7.83 -28.25 -4.87
N GLU A 316 6.56 -27.81 -4.79
CA GLU A 316 5.66 -27.86 -5.92
C GLU A 316 6.08 -26.90 -7.05
N VAL A 317 6.57 -25.72 -6.70
CA VAL A 317 7.14 -24.79 -7.70
C VAL A 317 8.38 -25.37 -8.35
N CYS A 318 9.27 -26.04 -7.57
CA CYS A 318 10.43 -26.74 -8.12
C CYS A 318 10.01 -27.85 -9.11
N ASN A 319 8.97 -28.64 -8.76
CA ASN A 319 8.46 -29.70 -9.60
C ASN A 319 7.88 -29.13 -10.91
N ALA A 320 7.10 -28.07 -10.82
CA ALA A 320 6.53 -27.39 -11.98
C ALA A 320 7.61 -26.84 -12.93
N ILE A 321 8.65 -26.18 -12.37
CA ILE A 321 9.78 -25.69 -13.16
C ILE A 321 10.52 -26.83 -13.86
N ARG A 322 10.83 -27.93 -13.14
CA ARG A 322 11.50 -29.10 -13.73
C ARG A 322 10.66 -29.69 -14.85
N HIS A 323 9.37 -29.92 -14.62
CA HIS A 323 8.45 -30.48 -15.61
C HIS A 323 8.41 -29.63 -16.88
N LEU A 324 8.31 -28.31 -16.76
CA LEU A 324 8.31 -27.39 -17.88
C LEU A 324 9.65 -27.40 -18.64
N ARG A 325 10.79 -27.45 -17.93
CA ARG A 325 12.11 -27.49 -18.57
C ARG A 325 12.40 -28.83 -19.26
N GLU A 326 11.90 -29.93 -18.74
CA GLU A 326 12.05 -31.25 -19.34
C GLU A 326 11.22 -31.41 -20.62
N ASN A 327 9.99 -30.88 -20.62
CA ASN A 327 9.07 -31.05 -21.75
C ASN A 327 9.12 -29.90 -22.78
N PHE A 328 9.52 -28.68 -22.35
CA PHE A 328 9.53 -27.47 -23.17
C PHE A 328 10.84 -26.70 -23.00
N PHE A 329 11.95 -27.33 -23.33
CA PHE A 329 13.31 -26.85 -23.05
C PHE A 329 13.62 -25.45 -23.62
N THR A 330 13.04 -25.08 -24.75
CA THR A 330 13.26 -23.76 -25.39
C THR A 330 12.44 -22.63 -24.81
N ASP A 331 11.36 -22.98 -24.08
CA ASP A 331 10.37 -22.00 -23.68
C ASP A 331 10.81 -21.26 -22.40
N LYS A 332 10.29 -20.05 -22.24
CA LYS A 332 10.55 -19.20 -21.08
C LYS A 332 9.53 -19.51 -19.96
N ILE A 333 9.96 -19.37 -18.73
CA ILE A 333 9.13 -19.52 -17.53
C ILE A 333 9.19 -18.23 -16.73
N VAL A 334 8.04 -17.70 -16.35
CA VAL A 334 7.92 -16.60 -15.40
C VAL A 334 7.22 -17.11 -14.14
N VAL A 335 7.85 -16.91 -12.99
CA VAL A 335 7.28 -17.28 -11.68
C VAL A 335 6.98 -16.02 -10.91
N ALA A 336 5.71 -15.73 -10.67
CA ALA A 336 5.27 -14.58 -9.89
C ALA A 336 5.15 -14.96 -8.41
N TYR A 337 6.12 -14.55 -7.60
CA TYR A 337 6.14 -14.83 -6.16
C TYR A 337 6.73 -13.66 -5.37
N ASN A 338 5.95 -13.08 -4.47
CA ASN A 338 6.34 -11.87 -3.73
C ASN A 338 7.17 -12.17 -2.47
N SER A 339 8.18 -13.03 -2.57
CA SER A 339 9.10 -13.34 -1.46
C SER A 339 10.48 -13.72 -1.98
N ILE A 340 11.45 -12.80 -1.91
CA ILE A 340 12.81 -13.05 -2.38
C ILE A 340 13.45 -14.22 -1.61
N THR A 341 13.23 -14.30 -0.30
CA THR A 341 13.74 -15.41 0.53
C THR A 341 13.19 -16.75 0.07
N SER A 342 11.87 -16.85 -0.15
CA SER A 342 11.24 -18.06 -0.65
C SER A 342 11.68 -18.38 -2.08
N ILE A 343 11.86 -17.37 -2.94
CA ILE A 343 12.43 -17.57 -4.29
C ILE A 343 13.83 -18.17 -4.22
N GLN A 344 14.70 -17.67 -3.33
CA GLN A 344 16.05 -18.23 -3.18
C GLN A 344 16.03 -19.66 -2.65
N LYS A 345 15.12 -20.00 -1.75
CA LYS A 345 14.89 -21.38 -1.30
C LYS A 345 14.49 -22.29 -2.46
N ILE A 346 13.60 -21.83 -3.32
CA ILE A 346 13.20 -22.56 -4.53
C ILE A 346 14.40 -22.73 -5.46
N ILE A 347 15.14 -21.67 -5.77
CA ILE A 347 16.32 -21.74 -6.65
C ILE A 347 17.36 -22.72 -6.11
N ALA A 348 17.65 -22.70 -4.81
CA ALA A 348 18.63 -23.59 -4.19
C ALA A 348 18.24 -25.08 -4.23
N GLN A 349 16.94 -25.38 -4.30
CA GLN A 349 16.41 -26.74 -4.44
C GLN A 349 16.38 -27.25 -5.90
N LEU A 350 16.58 -26.36 -6.88
CA LEU A 350 16.70 -26.76 -8.28
C LEU A 350 18.07 -27.40 -8.58
N PRO A 351 18.17 -28.26 -9.60
CA PRO A 351 19.45 -28.73 -10.13
C PRO A 351 20.39 -27.57 -10.48
N LYS A 352 21.70 -27.71 -10.26
CA LYS A 352 22.69 -26.64 -10.48
C LYS A 352 22.66 -26.03 -11.87
N GLU A 353 22.32 -26.81 -12.89
CA GLU A 353 22.16 -26.35 -14.25
C GLU A 353 21.00 -25.34 -14.35
N LEU A 354 19.85 -25.65 -13.76
CA LEU A 354 18.67 -24.78 -13.73
C LEU A 354 18.88 -23.56 -12.83
N GLN A 355 19.65 -23.66 -11.75
CA GLN A 355 19.99 -22.48 -10.93
C GLN A 355 20.68 -21.40 -11.76
N LYS A 356 21.57 -21.76 -12.68
CA LYS A 356 22.27 -20.81 -13.58
C LYS A 356 21.31 -20.13 -14.58
N GLU A 357 20.19 -20.76 -14.86
CA GLU A 357 19.14 -20.26 -15.75
C GLU A 357 18.17 -19.29 -15.07
N CYS A 358 18.29 -19.09 -13.75
CA CYS A 358 17.39 -18.26 -12.95
C CYS A 358 17.80 -16.79 -12.90
N HIS A 359 16.80 -15.90 -12.90
CA HIS A 359 16.89 -14.49 -12.52
C HIS A 359 15.78 -14.12 -11.53
N ILE A 360 16.04 -13.09 -10.68
CA ILE A 360 15.05 -12.49 -9.78
C ILE A 360 14.88 -11.03 -10.16
N ALA A 361 13.72 -10.71 -10.73
CA ALA A 361 13.33 -9.33 -10.99
C ALA A 361 12.60 -8.75 -9.76
N CYS A 362 13.26 -7.83 -9.08
CA CYS A 362 12.74 -7.17 -7.89
C CYS A 362 13.11 -5.68 -7.87
N SER A 363 12.62 -4.94 -6.87
CA SER A 363 12.99 -3.55 -6.67
C SER A 363 14.52 -3.39 -6.57
N PRO A 364 15.12 -2.32 -7.14
CA PRO A 364 16.54 -2.00 -6.94
C PRO A 364 16.96 -1.96 -5.46
N ASP A 365 16.07 -1.53 -4.58
CA ASP A 365 16.31 -1.49 -3.14
C ASP A 365 16.45 -2.89 -2.51
N SER A 366 16.02 -3.93 -3.22
CA SER A 366 16.14 -5.33 -2.83
C SER A 366 17.27 -6.08 -3.55
N LYS A 367 18.12 -5.37 -4.32
CA LYS A 367 19.20 -5.94 -5.11
C LYS A 367 20.15 -6.81 -4.27
N GLU A 368 20.57 -6.31 -3.12
CA GLU A 368 21.46 -7.04 -2.21
C GLU A 368 20.85 -8.34 -1.69
N LYS A 369 19.53 -8.32 -1.46
CA LYS A 369 18.78 -9.49 -1.02
C LYS A 369 18.65 -10.53 -2.13
N ALA A 370 18.48 -10.12 -3.38
CA ALA A 370 18.42 -11.02 -4.52
C ALA A 370 19.81 -11.57 -4.93
N GLY A 371 20.89 -10.87 -4.55
CA GLY A 371 22.27 -11.29 -4.79
C GLY A 371 22.59 -11.42 -6.29
N GLU A 372 23.31 -12.49 -6.66
CA GLU A 372 23.74 -12.77 -8.05
C GLU A 372 22.58 -13.00 -9.04
N PHE A 373 21.39 -13.34 -8.54
CA PHE A 373 20.21 -13.57 -9.37
C PHE A 373 19.51 -12.27 -9.75
N PHE A 374 19.89 -11.11 -9.18
CA PHE A 374 19.23 -9.83 -9.43
C PHE A 374 19.20 -9.47 -10.91
N THR A 375 18.02 -9.04 -11.38
CA THR A 375 17.84 -8.43 -12.69
C THR A 375 16.79 -7.35 -12.66
N VAL A 376 16.83 -6.46 -13.66
CA VAL A 376 15.74 -5.52 -13.97
C VAL A 376 14.94 -6.12 -15.13
N LEU A 377 13.64 -6.30 -14.95
CA LEU A 377 12.78 -6.87 -15.98
C LEU A 377 12.70 -5.92 -17.18
N GLN A 378 12.94 -6.47 -18.35
CA GLN A 378 12.81 -5.80 -19.64
C GLN A 378 11.68 -6.43 -20.46
N ARG A 379 11.43 -5.88 -21.64
CA ARG A 379 10.41 -6.39 -22.56
C ARG A 379 10.67 -7.83 -23.05
N ASN A 380 11.93 -8.24 -23.00
CA ASN A 380 12.36 -9.60 -23.36
C ASN A 380 13.01 -10.24 -22.13
N LEU A 381 12.79 -11.54 -21.94
CA LEU A 381 13.32 -12.30 -20.82
C LEU A 381 14.76 -12.73 -21.12
N ALA A 382 15.71 -12.24 -20.31
CA ALA A 382 17.14 -12.49 -20.53
C ALA A 382 17.55 -13.94 -20.27
N LYS A 383 16.90 -14.62 -19.30
CA LYS A 383 17.14 -16.04 -18.98
C LYS A 383 15.87 -16.88 -19.14
N PRO A 384 16.02 -18.21 -19.23
CA PRO A 384 14.88 -19.14 -19.33
C PRO A 384 13.89 -19.05 -18.16
N ILE A 385 14.37 -18.85 -16.93
CA ILE A 385 13.57 -18.84 -15.71
C ILE A 385 13.69 -17.45 -15.06
N THR A 386 12.59 -16.73 -14.96
CA THR A 386 12.56 -15.40 -14.35
C THR A 386 11.51 -15.35 -13.24
N PHE A 387 11.97 -15.16 -12.02
CA PHE A 387 11.09 -14.86 -10.89
C PHE A 387 10.80 -13.37 -10.86
N ILE A 388 9.53 -13.00 -10.64
CA ILE A 388 9.10 -11.59 -10.52
C ILE A 388 8.43 -11.37 -9.16
N THR A 389 8.72 -10.22 -8.53
CA THR A 389 8.06 -9.77 -7.30
C THR A 389 7.00 -8.71 -7.59
N CYS A 390 6.27 -8.24 -6.56
CA CYS A 390 5.20 -7.25 -6.71
C CYS A 390 5.62 -5.99 -7.49
N SER A 391 6.89 -5.62 -7.48
CA SER A 391 7.43 -4.49 -8.28
C SER A 391 7.18 -4.63 -9.78
N TYR A 392 6.92 -5.84 -10.26
CA TYR A 392 6.71 -6.18 -11.66
C TYR A 392 5.38 -6.87 -11.96
N PHE A 393 4.51 -7.05 -10.96
CA PHE A 393 3.15 -7.55 -11.20
C PHE A 393 2.33 -6.59 -12.05
N VAL A 394 2.71 -5.31 -12.00
CA VAL A 394 2.06 -4.21 -12.71
C VAL A 394 3.10 -3.45 -13.53
N GLY A 395 2.72 -3.00 -14.72
CA GLY A 395 3.42 -1.92 -15.43
C GLY A 395 4.52 -2.30 -16.41
N VAL A 396 5.09 -3.50 -16.38
CA VAL A 396 6.09 -3.93 -17.37
C VAL A 396 5.49 -4.99 -18.30
N ASP A 397 5.48 -4.70 -19.58
CA ASP A 397 4.94 -5.59 -20.61
C ASP A 397 6.05 -6.49 -21.18
N ILE A 398 5.82 -7.80 -21.16
CA ILE A 398 6.70 -8.82 -21.73
C ILE A 398 6.17 -9.18 -23.14
N LYS A 399 7.01 -9.05 -24.15
CA LYS A 399 6.63 -9.28 -25.55
C LYS A 399 6.81 -10.72 -26.01
N GLU A 400 7.51 -11.53 -25.23
CA GLU A 400 7.71 -12.96 -25.50
C GLU A 400 6.59 -13.78 -24.91
N ARG A 401 6.34 -14.98 -25.45
CA ARG A 401 5.49 -15.98 -24.84
C ARG A 401 6.26 -16.70 -23.75
N PHE A 402 5.55 -17.07 -22.69
CA PHE A 402 6.14 -17.79 -21.57
C PHE A 402 5.09 -18.62 -20.83
N HIS A 403 5.54 -19.62 -20.09
CA HIS A 403 4.74 -20.32 -19.09
C HIS A 403 4.70 -19.47 -17.82
N LEU A 404 3.51 -19.19 -17.30
CA LEU A 404 3.31 -18.43 -16.08
C LEU A 404 3.00 -19.36 -14.91
N ILE A 405 3.74 -19.20 -13.80
CA ILE A 405 3.44 -19.82 -12.51
C ILE A 405 3.19 -18.70 -11.51
N SER A 406 1.94 -18.56 -11.05
CA SER A 406 1.58 -17.60 -9.99
C SER A 406 1.51 -18.33 -8.65
N VAL A 407 2.16 -17.74 -7.62
CA VAL A 407 2.34 -18.41 -6.33
C VAL A 407 1.72 -17.60 -5.19
N SER A 408 0.89 -18.27 -4.37
CA SER A 408 0.28 -17.69 -3.16
C SER A 408 0.53 -18.57 -1.94
N ASP A 409 1.09 -17.98 -0.87
CA ASP A 409 1.34 -18.69 0.40
C ASP A 409 0.62 -17.99 1.56
N VAL A 410 -0.43 -18.59 2.11
CA VAL A 410 -1.23 -18.05 3.23
C VAL A 410 -0.42 -17.87 4.54
N ARG A 411 0.75 -18.49 4.63
CA ARG A 411 1.66 -18.33 5.77
C ARG A 411 2.34 -16.96 5.76
N GLN A 412 2.42 -16.34 4.57
CA GLN A 412 3.04 -15.03 4.32
C GLN A 412 2.04 -14.13 3.61
N ILE A 413 1.28 -13.32 4.37
CA ILE A 413 0.13 -12.57 3.84
C ILE A 413 0.47 -11.68 2.64
N TYR A 414 1.69 -11.13 2.57
CA TYR A 414 2.15 -10.28 1.48
C TYR A 414 2.43 -11.04 0.17
N THR A 415 2.36 -12.38 0.18
CA THR A 415 2.50 -13.21 -1.01
C THR A 415 1.17 -13.65 -1.59
N ILE A 416 0.06 -13.46 -0.88
CA ILE A 416 -1.26 -13.89 -1.33
C ILE A 416 -1.71 -12.98 -2.47
N LEU A 417 -2.19 -13.60 -3.55
CA LEU A 417 -2.65 -12.91 -4.75
C LEU A 417 -4.19 -12.90 -4.81
N SER A 418 -4.78 -11.73 -4.97
CA SER A 418 -6.20 -11.62 -5.31
C SER A 418 -6.44 -12.11 -6.76
N ILE A 419 -7.70 -12.38 -7.10
CA ILE A 419 -8.09 -12.75 -8.47
C ILE A 419 -7.67 -11.64 -9.45
N ASP A 420 -7.85 -10.40 -9.05
CA ASP A 420 -7.45 -9.23 -9.82
C ASP A 420 -5.94 -9.15 -10.06
N LYS A 421 -5.13 -9.45 -9.04
CA LYS A 421 -3.67 -9.54 -9.19
C LYS A 421 -3.26 -10.69 -10.09
N LEU A 422 -3.87 -11.85 -9.97
CA LEU A 422 -3.65 -12.98 -10.88
C LEU A 422 -3.95 -12.58 -12.32
N TYR A 423 -5.05 -11.85 -12.55
CA TYR A 423 -5.41 -11.33 -13.86
C TYR A 423 -4.41 -10.29 -14.39
N GLN A 424 -3.96 -9.37 -13.54
CA GLN A 424 -2.93 -8.39 -13.91
C GLN A 424 -1.60 -9.03 -14.27
N ILE A 425 -1.16 -10.04 -13.51
CA ILE A 425 0.09 -10.76 -13.75
C ILE A 425 0.03 -11.49 -15.09
N SER A 426 -1.04 -12.22 -15.37
CA SER A 426 -1.22 -12.91 -16.66
C SER A 426 -1.25 -11.92 -17.83
N GLY A 427 -1.86 -10.75 -17.62
CA GLY A 427 -1.87 -9.64 -18.57
C GLY A 427 -0.50 -9.00 -18.85
N ARG A 428 0.59 -9.39 -18.19
CA ARG A 428 1.96 -8.93 -18.53
C ARG A 428 2.46 -9.54 -19.83
N CYS A 429 1.96 -10.69 -20.25
CA CYS A 429 2.20 -11.22 -21.59
C CYS A 429 1.46 -10.38 -22.62
N ARG A 430 2.21 -9.68 -23.47
CA ARG A 430 1.68 -8.84 -24.57
C ARG A 430 1.94 -9.44 -25.95
N HIS A 431 2.27 -10.70 -25.99
CA HIS A 431 2.34 -11.42 -27.26
C HIS A 431 0.93 -11.68 -27.80
N GLU A 432 0.73 -11.56 -29.11
CA GLU A 432 -0.60 -11.71 -29.74
C GLU A 432 -1.23 -13.08 -29.47
N ALA A 433 -0.42 -14.14 -29.44
CA ALA A 433 -0.88 -15.50 -29.14
C ALA A 433 -1.01 -15.79 -27.61
N GLY A 434 -0.85 -14.79 -26.74
CA GLY A 434 -0.98 -14.93 -25.28
C GLY A 434 0.12 -15.77 -24.63
N LEU A 435 -0.19 -16.28 -23.42
CA LEU A 435 0.68 -17.17 -22.65
C LEU A 435 0.85 -18.54 -23.34
N LEU A 436 1.91 -19.26 -22.99
CA LEU A 436 2.07 -20.68 -23.35
C LEU A 436 1.19 -21.55 -22.45
N SER A 437 1.24 -21.35 -21.15
CA SER A 437 0.33 -21.90 -20.14
C SER A 437 0.28 -21.01 -18.91
N GLU A 438 -0.73 -21.20 -18.06
CA GLU A 438 -0.87 -20.52 -16.77
C GLU A 438 -1.17 -21.54 -15.68
N ALA A 439 -0.33 -21.57 -14.64
CA ALA A 439 -0.53 -22.38 -13.45
C ALA A 439 -0.58 -21.48 -12.20
N ILE A 440 -1.47 -21.80 -11.27
CA ILE A 440 -1.56 -21.15 -9.96
C ILE A 440 -1.27 -22.20 -8.89
N ILE A 441 -0.16 -22.00 -8.16
CA ILE A 441 0.25 -22.87 -7.05
C ILE A 441 -0.03 -22.13 -5.75
N TYR A 442 -0.83 -22.73 -4.86
CA TYR A 442 -1.26 -22.08 -3.63
C TYR A 442 -1.45 -23.08 -2.49
N ASN A 443 -1.51 -22.55 -1.27
CA ASN A 443 -2.01 -23.28 -0.10
C ASN A 443 -3.23 -22.56 0.49
N SER A 444 -3.92 -23.23 1.40
CA SER A 444 -5.10 -22.69 2.08
C SER A 444 -4.93 -22.72 3.60
N ALA A 445 -5.70 -21.90 4.29
CA ALA A 445 -5.67 -21.82 5.75
C ALA A 445 -6.39 -23.00 6.43
N ASN A 446 -7.12 -23.83 5.66
CA ASN A 446 -7.95 -24.95 6.15
C ASN A 446 -8.85 -24.56 7.32
N LYS A 447 -9.56 -23.44 7.18
CA LYS A 447 -10.49 -22.89 8.17
C LYS A 447 -11.83 -22.63 7.49
N ASP A 448 -12.88 -22.61 8.31
CA ASP A 448 -14.18 -22.14 7.82
C ASP A 448 -14.06 -20.67 7.40
N ALA A 449 -14.67 -20.36 6.26
CA ALA A 449 -14.75 -18.98 5.79
C ALA A 449 -15.50 -18.14 6.83
N LYS A 450 -14.88 -17.06 7.29
CA LYS A 450 -15.47 -16.13 8.23
C LYS A 450 -15.42 -14.74 7.64
N ASP A 451 -16.58 -14.11 7.56
CA ASP A 451 -16.65 -12.72 7.13
C ASP A 451 -16.38 -11.80 8.32
N TYR A 452 -15.13 -11.44 8.50
CA TYR A 452 -14.71 -10.42 9.47
C TYR A 452 -14.32 -9.09 8.79
N GLY A 453 -14.42 -9.01 7.47
CA GLY A 453 -13.91 -7.88 6.70
C GLY A 453 -14.59 -6.57 7.09
N GLU A 454 -15.91 -6.51 7.08
CA GLU A 454 -16.68 -5.32 7.41
C GLU A 454 -16.43 -4.85 8.85
N PHE A 455 -16.44 -5.76 9.81
CA PHE A 455 -16.16 -5.43 11.21
C PHE A 455 -14.76 -4.85 11.41
N LEU A 456 -13.74 -5.41 10.76
CA LEU A 456 -12.36 -4.93 10.89
C LEU A 456 -12.20 -3.56 10.22
N VAL A 457 -12.82 -3.34 9.07
CA VAL A 457 -12.84 -2.06 8.36
C VAL A 457 -13.53 -1.01 9.22
N GLN A 458 -14.74 -1.28 9.71
CA GLN A 458 -15.48 -0.32 10.54
C GLN A 458 -14.69 0.05 11.79
N ARG A 459 -14.13 -0.94 12.48
CA ARG A 459 -13.31 -0.70 13.67
C ARG A 459 -12.06 0.15 13.35
N ALA A 460 -11.40 -0.09 12.23
CA ALA A 460 -10.25 0.70 11.81
C ALA A 460 -10.65 2.15 11.49
N LEU A 461 -11.80 2.35 10.83
CA LEU A 461 -12.35 3.67 10.54
C LEU A 461 -12.74 4.42 11.82
N ASP A 462 -13.49 3.80 12.72
CA ASP A 462 -13.91 4.41 13.99
C ASP A 462 -12.68 4.85 14.80
N LEU A 463 -11.70 3.97 14.96
CA LEU A 463 -10.48 4.28 15.69
C LEU A 463 -9.68 5.40 14.99
N SER A 464 -9.62 5.42 13.67
CA SER A 464 -8.94 6.48 12.92
C SER A 464 -9.62 7.84 13.11
N GLN A 465 -10.95 7.89 13.13
CA GLN A 465 -11.73 9.10 13.36
C GLN A 465 -11.55 9.64 14.78
N ASP A 466 -11.53 8.76 15.78
CA ASP A 466 -11.27 9.13 17.17
C ASP A 466 -9.88 9.77 17.33
N ILE A 467 -8.86 9.19 16.68
CA ILE A 467 -7.49 9.71 16.69
C ILE A 467 -7.41 11.07 15.98
N CYS A 468 -8.07 11.22 14.84
CA CYS A 468 -8.14 12.50 14.12
C CYS A 468 -8.82 13.58 14.95
N SER A 469 -9.91 13.22 15.65
CA SER A 469 -10.61 14.14 16.55
C SER A 469 -9.72 14.61 17.69
N LEU A 470 -8.98 13.71 18.32
CA LEU A 470 -8.00 14.05 19.35
C LEU A 470 -6.89 14.97 18.80
N SER A 471 -6.36 14.66 17.62
CA SER A 471 -5.35 15.47 16.97
C SER A 471 -5.83 16.90 16.66
N ASN A 472 -7.09 17.04 16.22
CA ASN A 472 -7.70 18.35 15.99
C ASN A 472 -7.81 19.19 17.24
N VAL A 473 -8.09 18.57 18.40
CA VAL A 473 -8.06 19.28 19.70
C VAL A 473 -6.66 19.78 20.01
N VAL A 474 -5.64 18.95 19.80
CA VAL A 474 -4.23 19.31 20.01
C VAL A 474 -3.80 20.44 19.06
N ASN A 475 -4.21 20.38 17.77
CA ASN A 475 -3.94 21.46 16.81
C ASN A 475 -4.53 22.80 17.26
N LYS A 476 -5.79 22.83 17.66
CA LYS A 476 -6.47 24.04 18.17
C LYS A 476 -5.80 24.60 19.43
N LEU A 477 -5.25 23.70 20.27
CA LEU A 477 -4.51 24.12 21.46
C LEU A 477 -3.19 24.79 21.08
N HIS A 478 -2.50 24.23 20.07
CA HIS A 478 -1.27 24.81 19.54
C HIS A 478 -1.49 26.17 18.86
N GLU A 479 -2.57 26.32 18.10
CA GLU A 479 -2.93 27.60 17.49
C GLU A 479 -3.18 28.69 18.53
N LYS A 480 -3.80 28.32 19.66
CA LYS A 480 -4.09 29.26 20.77
C LYS A 480 -2.89 29.54 21.68
N HIS A 481 -1.98 28.58 21.80
CA HIS A 481 -0.86 28.59 22.73
C HIS A 481 0.41 28.04 22.06
N PRO A 482 0.94 28.72 21.02
CA PRO A 482 2.09 28.22 20.26
C PRO A 482 3.35 28.05 21.13
N GLU A 483 3.45 28.77 22.23
CA GLU A 483 4.54 28.67 23.19
C GLU A 483 4.62 27.36 23.95
N LEU A 484 3.49 26.63 24.07
CA LEU A 484 3.42 25.38 24.83
C LEU A 484 3.88 24.15 24.05
N LEU A 485 3.89 24.20 22.70
CA LEU A 485 4.02 23.01 21.84
C LEU A 485 5.08 23.12 20.72
N SER A 486 5.91 24.18 20.69
CA SER A 486 6.66 24.63 19.51
C SER A 486 7.57 23.59 18.82
N GLU A 487 8.43 22.87 19.52
CA GLU A 487 9.33 21.89 18.85
C GLU A 487 8.85 20.44 18.94
N ASN A 488 8.07 20.09 19.93
CA ASN A 488 7.62 18.73 20.20
C ASN A 488 6.35 18.37 19.40
N PHE A 489 5.65 19.34 18.83
CA PHE A 489 4.34 19.13 18.21
C PHE A 489 4.42 18.33 16.90
N LEU A 490 5.39 18.58 16.05
CA LEU A 490 5.61 17.78 14.83
C LEU A 490 6.00 16.33 15.19
N ARG A 491 6.80 16.17 16.25
CA ARG A 491 7.16 14.84 16.78
C ARG A 491 5.96 14.10 17.37
N LEU A 492 5.03 14.82 18.01
CA LEU A 492 3.82 14.23 18.55
C LEU A 492 2.93 13.63 17.44
N LYS A 493 2.87 14.26 16.27
CA LYS A 493 2.13 13.73 15.12
C LYS A 493 2.72 12.41 14.61
N ASP A 494 4.01 12.38 14.36
CA ASP A 494 4.71 11.16 13.96
C ASP A 494 4.54 10.04 15.00
N ASP A 495 4.63 10.38 16.28
CA ASP A 495 4.45 9.48 17.41
C ASP A 495 3.01 8.90 17.47
N ILE A 496 1.99 9.72 17.20
CA ILE A 496 0.60 9.26 17.16
C ILE A 496 0.42 8.25 16.03
N VAL A 497 0.90 8.58 14.82
CA VAL A 497 0.82 7.67 13.66
C VAL A 497 1.54 6.35 13.96
N ASP A 498 2.75 6.40 14.49
CA ASP A 498 3.52 5.20 14.81
C ASP A 498 2.88 4.33 15.91
N ARG A 499 2.31 4.94 16.95
CA ARG A 499 1.71 4.22 18.10
C ARG A 499 0.33 3.65 17.81
N THR A 500 -0.33 4.10 16.75
CA THR A 500 -1.67 3.65 16.37
C THR A 500 -1.67 2.52 15.34
N LYS A 501 -0.49 2.05 14.92
CA LYS A 501 -0.36 0.92 14.01
C LYS A 501 -1.01 -0.34 14.55
N GLN A 502 -1.73 -1.03 13.69
CA GLN A 502 -2.41 -2.28 14.01
C GLN A 502 -1.87 -3.42 13.15
N SER A 503 -1.73 -4.62 13.75
CA SER A 503 -1.34 -5.82 13.00
C SER A 503 -2.56 -6.69 12.71
N TYR A 504 -2.72 -7.06 11.46
CA TYR A 504 -3.84 -7.88 10.98
C TYR A 504 -3.31 -9.17 10.35
N TYR A 505 -3.84 -10.32 10.75
CA TYR A 505 -3.51 -11.62 10.17
C TYR A 505 -2.00 -11.94 10.07
N GLY A 506 -1.19 -11.44 11.01
CA GLY A 506 0.27 -11.63 10.98
C GLY A 506 0.99 -10.69 10.00
N SER A 507 0.32 -9.66 9.51
CA SER A 507 0.99 -8.58 8.76
C SER A 507 1.95 -7.80 9.64
N SER A 508 2.84 -7.03 9.01
CA SER A 508 3.51 -5.93 9.67
C SER A 508 2.48 -4.93 10.19
N PRO A 509 2.77 -4.17 11.25
CA PRO A 509 1.85 -3.15 11.76
C PRO A 509 1.47 -2.16 10.66
N ILE A 510 0.16 -1.93 10.50
CA ILE A 510 -0.43 -1.06 9.48
C ILE A 510 -0.83 0.27 10.12
N GLU A 511 -0.48 1.37 9.49
CA GLU A 511 -0.91 2.72 9.90
C GLU A 511 -2.37 2.92 9.51
N ILE A 512 -3.23 3.28 10.48
CA ILE A 512 -4.66 3.57 10.23
C ILE A 512 -4.94 5.07 10.11
N VAL A 513 -3.94 5.88 10.44
CA VAL A 513 -3.93 7.33 10.23
C VAL A 513 -2.62 7.73 9.55
N ARG A 514 -2.62 8.85 8.84
CA ARG A 514 -1.45 9.42 8.17
C ARG A 514 -1.38 10.93 8.34
N VAL A 515 -0.25 11.51 8.04
CA VAL A 515 -0.11 12.97 7.94
C VAL A 515 -0.36 13.37 6.48
N ASN A 516 -1.33 14.25 6.24
CA ASN A 516 -1.65 14.75 4.89
C ASN A 516 -0.67 15.85 4.42
N LYS A 517 -0.89 16.37 3.20
CA LYS A 517 -0.09 17.46 2.63
C LYS A 517 -0.11 18.75 3.47
N ASP A 518 -1.18 19.01 4.22
CA ASP A 518 -1.39 20.19 5.06
C ASP A 518 -0.90 19.97 6.50
N GLN A 519 -0.14 18.90 6.74
CA GLN A 519 0.40 18.52 8.05
C GLN A 519 -0.66 18.18 9.10
N GLU A 520 -1.84 17.73 8.67
CA GLU A 520 -2.91 17.25 9.53
C GLU A 520 -2.91 15.73 9.64
N ILE A 521 -3.35 15.20 10.77
CA ILE A 521 -3.61 13.77 10.93
C ILE A 521 -4.98 13.46 10.37
N VAL A 522 -5.00 12.58 9.36
CA VAL A 522 -6.21 12.14 8.68
C VAL A 522 -6.25 10.61 8.62
N PRO A 523 -7.42 9.98 8.40
CA PRO A 523 -7.50 8.54 8.20
C PRO A 523 -6.64 8.08 7.00
N ALA A 524 -5.99 6.93 7.13
CA ALA A 524 -5.25 6.27 6.06
C ALA A 524 -6.19 5.29 5.34
N TYR A 525 -7.08 5.82 4.49
CA TYR A 525 -8.14 5.03 3.87
C TYR A 525 -7.62 3.90 2.98
N PHE A 526 -6.54 4.08 2.24
CA PHE A 526 -5.97 3.01 1.42
C PHE A 526 -5.39 1.87 2.28
N ASN A 527 -4.91 2.19 3.47
CA ASN A 527 -4.50 1.17 4.43
C ASN A 527 -5.71 0.42 5.00
N VAL A 528 -6.84 1.09 5.18
CA VAL A 528 -8.11 0.45 5.54
C VAL A 528 -8.60 -0.46 4.42
N ASP A 529 -8.52 -0.03 3.15
CA ASP A 529 -8.81 -0.86 1.97
C ASP A 529 -7.92 -2.12 1.94
N ALA A 530 -6.63 -1.98 2.26
CA ALA A 530 -5.70 -3.12 2.36
C ALA A 530 -6.05 -4.09 3.50
N ILE A 531 -6.54 -3.58 4.64
CA ILE A 531 -7.06 -4.42 5.74
C ILE A 531 -8.27 -5.22 5.26
N ALA A 532 -9.19 -4.59 4.53
CA ALA A 532 -10.33 -5.26 3.92
C ALA A 532 -9.89 -6.37 2.96
N GLU A 533 -8.90 -6.09 2.10
CA GLU A 533 -8.33 -7.11 1.20
C GLU A 533 -7.73 -8.27 1.98
N TYR A 534 -6.92 -8.01 3.01
CA TYR A 534 -6.32 -9.07 3.82
C TYR A 534 -7.37 -9.95 4.51
N ALA A 535 -8.44 -9.33 5.03
CA ALA A 535 -9.54 -10.05 5.62
C ALA A 535 -10.23 -10.95 4.58
N PHE A 536 -10.55 -10.42 3.41
CA PHE A 536 -11.16 -11.18 2.33
C PHE A 536 -10.25 -12.31 1.82
N LEU A 537 -8.99 -12.02 1.53
CA LEU A 537 -8.08 -13.01 0.99
C LEU A 537 -7.88 -14.19 1.96
N ARG A 538 -7.52 -13.92 3.19
CA ARG A 538 -7.18 -14.96 4.16
C ARG A 538 -8.39 -15.55 4.85
N GLY A 539 -9.42 -14.75 5.11
CA GLY A 539 -10.65 -15.16 5.81
C GLY A 539 -11.66 -15.84 4.91
N HIS A 540 -11.62 -15.54 3.59
CA HIS A 540 -12.56 -16.10 2.63
C HIS A 540 -11.85 -16.80 1.48
N LEU A 541 -11.19 -16.09 0.56
CA LEU A 541 -10.72 -16.62 -0.73
C LEU A 541 -9.77 -17.83 -0.57
N TYR A 542 -8.84 -17.77 0.37
CA TYR A 542 -7.86 -18.83 0.67
C TYR A 542 -8.15 -19.57 1.98
N SER A 543 -9.34 -19.44 2.55
CA SER A 543 -9.72 -20.16 3.76
C SER A 543 -9.85 -21.66 3.49
N ASN A 544 -10.32 -22.03 2.30
CA ASN A 544 -10.51 -23.40 1.85
C ASN A 544 -10.05 -23.52 0.38
N PRO A 545 -9.45 -24.67 -0.04
CA PRO A 545 -8.97 -24.89 -1.42
C PRO A 545 -10.03 -24.64 -2.49
N LYS A 546 -11.27 -25.06 -2.24
CA LYS A 546 -12.37 -25.01 -3.22
C LYS A 546 -12.92 -23.60 -3.45
N ILE A 547 -12.70 -22.65 -2.53
CA ILE A 547 -13.24 -21.30 -2.71
C ILE A 547 -12.51 -20.57 -3.83
N LEU A 548 -11.18 -20.57 -3.83
CA LEU A 548 -10.41 -19.99 -4.94
C LEU A 548 -10.76 -20.64 -6.26
N HIS A 549 -10.88 -21.97 -6.30
CA HIS A 549 -11.30 -22.70 -7.49
C HIS A 549 -12.66 -22.20 -8.02
N ASN A 550 -13.68 -22.09 -7.16
CA ASN A 550 -15.02 -21.67 -7.54
C ASN A 550 -15.06 -20.20 -8.01
N GLU A 551 -14.28 -19.33 -7.37
CA GLU A 551 -14.18 -17.93 -7.77
C GLU A 551 -13.49 -17.78 -9.14
N LEU A 552 -12.42 -18.53 -9.39
CA LEU A 552 -11.73 -18.52 -10.68
C LEU A 552 -12.59 -19.11 -11.81
N LEU A 553 -13.45 -20.09 -11.54
CA LEU A 553 -14.40 -20.61 -12.52
C LEU A 553 -15.35 -19.56 -13.09
N LYS A 554 -15.56 -18.42 -12.41
CA LYS A 554 -16.38 -17.32 -12.94
C LYS A 554 -15.72 -16.59 -14.12
N SER A 555 -14.39 -16.59 -14.19
CA SER A 555 -13.61 -15.82 -15.18
C SER A 555 -12.57 -16.63 -15.97
N CYS A 556 -12.28 -17.86 -15.55
CA CYS A 556 -11.30 -18.74 -16.17
C CYS A 556 -11.90 -20.12 -16.51
N ASN A 557 -11.25 -20.86 -17.41
CA ASN A 557 -11.45 -22.28 -17.60
C ASN A 557 -10.40 -23.00 -16.75
N ILE A 558 -10.81 -23.77 -15.75
CA ILE A 558 -9.88 -24.59 -14.98
C ILE A 558 -9.66 -25.90 -15.75
N THR A 559 -8.50 -25.98 -16.38
CA THR A 559 -8.14 -27.17 -17.22
C THR A 559 -7.60 -28.32 -16.39
N PHE A 560 -7.05 -28.01 -15.21
CA PHE A 560 -6.53 -28.99 -14.27
C PHE A 560 -6.70 -28.48 -12.84
N TYR A 561 -7.11 -29.37 -11.93
CA TYR A 561 -7.17 -29.10 -10.48
C TYR A 561 -6.64 -30.30 -9.71
N ASP A 562 -5.71 -30.06 -8.80
CA ASP A 562 -5.12 -31.11 -7.96
C ASP A 562 -4.79 -30.58 -6.54
N GLU A 563 -4.85 -31.49 -5.57
CA GLU A 563 -4.46 -31.25 -4.18
C GLU A 563 -3.28 -32.15 -3.84
N ARG A 564 -2.12 -31.56 -3.50
CA ARG A 564 -0.86 -32.27 -3.31
C ARG A 564 -0.28 -32.04 -1.92
N ASP A 565 0.33 -33.10 -1.39
CA ASP A 565 0.99 -33.05 -0.08
C ASP A 565 2.44 -33.61 -0.18
N PRO A 566 3.33 -32.91 -0.91
CA PRO A 566 4.72 -33.36 -1.02
C PRO A 566 5.49 -33.17 0.29
N ALA A 567 6.11 -34.25 0.78
CA ALA A 567 6.98 -34.20 1.94
C ALA A 567 8.37 -33.65 1.61
N PHE A 568 8.96 -32.87 2.52
CA PHE A 568 10.38 -32.50 2.45
C PHE A 568 11.27 -33.72 2.64
N THR A 569 12.31 -33.83 1.82
CA THR A 569 13.45 -34.68 2.11
C THR A 569 14.36 -33.95 3.14
N ASP A 570 15.21 -34.73 3.85
CA ASP A 570 16.15 -34.14 4.83
C ASP A 570 17.10 -33.14 4.15
N ILE A 571 17.56 -33.42 2.93
CA ILE A 571 18.41 -32.51 2.14
C ILE A 571 17.67 -31.19 1.82
N GLN A 572 16.40 -31.24 1.47
CA GLN A 572 15.63 -30.03 1.19
C GLN A 572 15.44 -29.16 2.44
N LYS A 573 15.24 -29.80 3.61
CA LYS A 573 15.21 -29.11 4.90
C LYS A 573 16.53 -28.42 5.21
N GLU A 574 17.66 -29.14 5.08
CA GLU A 574 18.97 -28.57 5.28
C GLU A 574 19.25 -27.36 4.38
N ILE A 575 18.79 -27.41 3.12
CA ILE A 575 18.93 -26.28 2.20
C ILE A 575 18.11 -25.08 2.68
N GLU A 576 16.86 -25.28 3.13
CA GLU A 576 16.03 -24.19 3.64
C GLU A 576 16.60 -23.58 4.90
N ASP A 577 17.04 -24.40 5.83
CA ASP A 577 17.66 -23.96 7.09
C ASP A 577 18.95 -23.16 6.81
N ALA A 578 19.80 -23.62 5.89
CA ALA A 578 21.02 -22.89 5.50
C ALA A 578 20.76 -21.52 4.90
N ILE A 579 19.68 -21.38 4.14
CA ILE A 579 19.28 -20.08 3.59
C ILE A 579 18.71 -19.16 4.69
N ASP A 580 17.91 -19.70 5.59
CA ASP A 580 17.40 -18.93 6.74
C ASP A 580 18.57 -18.45 7.62
N ASP A 581 19.57 -19.30 7.89
CA ASP A 581 20.80 -18.92 8.60
C ASP A 581 21.58 -17.83 7.86
N GLN A 582 21.68 -17.89 6.54
CA GLN A 582 22.34 -16.85 5.74
C GLN A 582 21.64 -15.50 5.87
N PHE A 583 20.30 -15.47 5.81
CA PHE A 583 19.52 -14.24 6.01
C PHE A 583 19.65 -13.72 7.44
N GLU A 584 19.63 -14.62 8.42
CA GLU A 584 19.79 -14.25 9.83
C GLU A 584 21.20 -13.65 10.08
N ASN A 585 22.24 -14.23 9.49
CA ASN A 585 23.60 -13.69 9.59
C ASN A 585 23.72 -12.29 8.96
N LYS A 586 23.08 -12.05 7.79
CA LYS A 586 23.03 -10.73 7.18
C LYS A 586 22.25 -9.73 8.07
N ARG A 587 21.13 -10.16 8.66
CA ARG A 587 20.36 -9.35 9.61
C ARG A 587 21.21 -8.99 10.84
N LEU A 588 21.94 -9.93 11.40
CA LEU A 588 22.83 -9.68 12.54
C LEU A 588 23.96 -8.71 12.20
N ALA A 589 24.51 -8.77 11.00
CA ALA A 589 25.51 -7.82 10.53
C ALA A 589 24.94 -6.39 10.43
N SER A 590 23.73 -6.23 9.86
CA SER A 590 23.05 -4.94 9.80
C SER A 590 22.73 -4.39 11.19
N ILE A 591 22.26 -5.24 12.11
CA ILE A 591 22.02 -4.87 13.51
C ILE A 591 23.31 -4.43 14.19
N SER A 592 24.44 -5.09 13.90
CA SER A 592 25.74 -4.69 14.46
C SER A 592 26.14 -3.27 14.07
N GLU A 593 25.88 -2.85 12.84
CA GLU A 593 26.09 -1.46 12.42
C GLU A 593 25.17 -0.48 13.15
N VAL A 594 23.91 -0.85 13.41
CA VAL A 594 22.99 -0.05 14.21
C VAL A 594 23.53 0.13 15.62
N ILE A 595 24.02 -0.97 16.22
CA ILE A 595 24.58 -0.95 17.57
C ILE A 595 25.79 0.00 17.65
N GLU A 596 26.69 -0.06 16.67
CA GLU A 596 27.87 0.86 16.66
C GLU A 596 27.39 2.32 16.57
N LYS A 597 26.42 2.65 15.75
CA LYS A 597 25.85 4.02 15.71
C LYS A 597 25.18 4.44 17.02
N LEU A 598 24.46 3.52 17.68
CA LEU A 598 23.89 3.81 19.00
C LEU A 598 24.98 4.03 20.07
N LYS A 599 26.08 3.27 20.00
CA LYS A 599 27.27 3.48 20.86
C LYS A 599 27.89 4.85 20.62
N GLU A 600 28.07 5.26 19.35
CA GLU A 600 28.58 6.59 19.00
C GLU A 600 27.69 7.69 19.55
N LEU A 601 26.37 7.59 19.38
CA LEU A 601 25.41 8.54 19.93
C LEU A 601 25.50 8.62 21.48
N ARG A 602 25.66 7.49 22.14
CA ARG A 602 25.85 7.43 23.60
C ARG A 602 27.13 8.12 24.04
N LEU A 603 28.26 7.81 23.38
CA LEU A 603 29.55 8.44 23.68
C LEU A 603 29.57 9.95 23.50
N GLN A 604 28.77 10.43 22.54
CA GLN A 604 28.61 11.89 22.29
C GLN A 604 27.55 12.55 23.19
N ASN A 605 26.93 11.83 24.13
CA ASN A 605 25.77 12.27 24.92
C ASN A 605 24.59 12.76 24.07
N LYS A 606 24.43 12.19 22.87
CA LYS A 606 23.36 12.51 21.90
C LYS A 606 22.32 11.39 21.76
N LEU A 607 22.33 10.40 22.63
CA LEU A 607 21.36 9.30 22.60
C LEU A 607 20.01 9.80 23.17
N THR A 608 19.15 10.23 22.30
CA THR A 608 17.81 10.78 22.59
C THR A 608 16.74 10.11 21.74
N ASP A 609 15.47 10.23 22.11
CA ASP A 609 14.35 9.73 21.28
C ASP A 609 14.44 10.26 19.84
N ALA A 610 14.82 11.54 19.67
CA ALA A 610 14.98 12.17 18.37
C ALA A 610 16.11 11.57 17.53
N SER A 611 17.28 11.29 18.13
CA SER A 611 18.40 10.68 17.41
C SER A 611 18.12 9.23 17.04
N ILE A 612 17.41 8.49 17.90
CA ILE A 612 16.97 7.13 17.62
C ILE A 612 15.94 7.12 16.50
N ALA A 613 14.94 8.01 16.51
CA ALA A 613 13.98 8.17 15.44
C ALA A 613 14.65 8.57 14.11
N HIS A 614 15.66 9.45 14.15
CA HIS A 614 16.46 9.80 12.97
C HIS A 614 17.23 8.59 12.42
N LEU A 615 17.86 7.81 13.31
CA LEU A 615 18.55 6.56 12.94
C LEU A 615 17.58 5.61 12.24
N ARG A 616 16.37 5.42 12.79
CA ARG A 616 15.31 4.58 12.21
C ARG A 616 14.94 5.01 10.79
N ARG A 617 14.74 6.30 10.54
CA ARG A 617 14.36 6.83 9.21
C ARG A 617 15.41 6.59 8.13
N ASN A 618 16.67 6.51 8.52
CA ASN A 618 17.80 6.39 7.61
C ASN A 618 18.31 4.94 7.44
N ARG A 619 17.57 3.96 7.93
CA ARG A 619 17.94 2.55 7.88
C ARG A 619 16.95 1.69 7.10
N HIS A 620 17.34 0.46 6.77
CA HIS A 620 16.50 -0.52 6.14
C HIS A 620 15.38 -1.00 7.10
N ARG A 621 14.23 -1.38 6.55
CA ARG A 621 13.07 -1.87 7.34
C ARG A 621 13.39 -3.06 8.25
N GLU A 622 14.38 -3.86 7.90
CA GLU A 622 14.80 -5.03 8.68
C GLU A 622 15.37 -4.66 10.06
N ASP A 623 15.95 -3.46 10.18
CA ASP A 623 16.51 -2.92 11.42
C ASP A 623 15.45 -2.30 12.34
N TYR A 624 14.27 -1.94 11.81
CA TYR A 624 13.26 -1.19 12.55
C TYR A 624 12.84 -1.87 13.85
N LYS A 625 12.62 -3.17 13.80
CA LYS A 625 12.21 -3.94 14.97
C LYS A 625 13.24 -3.90 16.12
N PHE A 626 14.51 -3.89 15.79
CA PHE A 626 15.58 -3.73 16.77
C PHE A 626 15.58 -2.31 17.34
N ILE A 627 15.51 -1.30 16.48
CA ILE A 627 15.55 0.11 16.87
C ILE A 627 14.32 0.46 17.72
N ASP A 628 13.12 0.00 17.33
CA ASP A 628 11.88 0.23 18.06
C ASP A 628 11.94 -0.38 19.47
N ARG A 629 12.37 -1.63 19.58
CA ARG A 629 12.55 -2.30 20.88
C ARG A 629 13.62 -1.64 21.74
N PHE A 630 14.68 -1.15 21.12
CA PHE A 630 15.71 -0.38 21.81
C PHE A 630 15.16 0.94 22.34
N SER A 631 14.44 1.69 21.50
CA SER A 631 13.78 2.96 21.87
C SER A 631 12.80 2.81 23.04
N GLU A 632 12.13 1.68 23.13
CA GLU A 632 11.17 1.39 24.19
C GLU A 632 11.79 1.24 25.58
N LEU A 633 13.03 0.74 25.64
CA LEU A 633 13.65 0.31 26.91
C LEU A 633 14.93 1.06 27.29
N TYR A 634 15.57 1.82 26.39
CA TYR A 634 16.89 2.41 26.62
C TYR A 634 16.95 3.40 27.81
N LYS A 635 15.80 3.93 28.22
CA LYS A 635 15.65 4.81 29.37
C LYS A 635 15.68 4.06 30.72
N TYR A 636 15.34 2.78 30.70
CA TYR A 636 15.18 1.95 31.88
C TYR A 636 16.29 0.93 32.07
N VAL A 637 16.83 0.41 30.96
CA VAL A 637 17.78 -0.71 30.95
C VAL A 637 19.17 -0.24 30.58
N PRO A 638 20.22 -0.64 31.31
CA PRO A 638 21.60 -0.35 30.92
C PRO A 638 21.88 -0.81 29.48
N PHE A 639 22.58 0.07 28.75
CA PHE A 639 22.78 -0.07 27.30
C PHE A 639 23.29 -1.46 26.89
N ASP A 640 24.35 -1.93 27.55
CA ASP A 640 25.01 -3.20 27.16
C ASP A 640 24.10 -4.41 27.43
N ILE A 641 23.31 -4.37 28.51
CA ILE A 641 22.32 -5.41 28.82
C ILE A 641 21.19 -5.40 27.81
N LEU A 642 20.70 -4.20 27.44
CA LEU A 642 19.63 -4.04 26.47
C LEU A 642 20.07 -4.56 25.08
N VAL A 643 21.24 -4.15 24.62
CA VAL A 643 21.80 -4.59 23.34
C VAL A 643 21.97 -6.12 23.30
N ALA A 644 22.57 -6.71 24.32
CA ALA A 644 22.73 -8.15 24.42
C ALA A 644 21.39 -8.88 24.34
N LYS A 645 20.37 -8.37 25.06
CA LYS A 645 19.04 -8.97 25.09
C LYS A 645 18.29 -8.87 23.76
N LEU A 646 18.46 -7.76 23.05
CA LEU A 646 17.85 -7.56 21.74
C LEU A 646 18.52 -8.39 20.64
N GLN A 647 19.81 -8.68 20.76
CA GLN A 647 20.54 -9.57 19.84
C GLN A 647 20.08 -11.03 19.91
N GLU A 648 19.55 -11.49 21.06
CA GLU A 648 18.96 -12.83 21.19
C GLU A 648 17.76 -13.06 20.24
N GLY A 649 17.12 -12.02 19.76
CA GLY A 649 16.12 -12.02 18.65
C GLY A 649 14.74 -12.63 18.94
N ASN A 650 14.56 -13.39 20.02
CA ASN A 650 13.33 -14.10 20.34
C ASN A 650 12.22 -13.15 20.85
N ALA A 651 11.11 -13.08 20.12
CA ALA A 651 9.99 -12.19 20.44
C ALA A 651 9.33 -12.49 21.79
N LYS A 652 9.20 -13.78 22.16
CA LYS A 652 8.59 -14.19 23.43
C LYS A 652 9.49 -13.81 24.60
N THR A 653 10.78 -14.05 24.48
CA THR A 653 11.79 -13.70 25.47
C THR A 653 11.87 -12.17 25.64
N TYR A 654 11.80 -11.42 24.53
CA TYR A 654 11.79 -9.96 24.57
C TYR A 654 10.57 -9.42 25.34
N ARG A 655 9.35 -9.91 25.07
CA ARG A 655 8.13 -9.42 25.73
C ARG A 655 8.18 -9.65 27.24
N GLY A 656 8.63 -10.81 27.67
CA GLY A 656 8.83 -11.07 29.09
C GLY A 656 9.88 -10.14 29.73
N PHE A 657 11.02 -9.97 29.07
CA PHE A 657 12.07 -9.05 29.51
C PHE A 657 11.56 -7.60 29.60
N MET A 658 10.83 -7.13 28.59
CA MET A 658 10.24 -5.79 28.53
C MET A 658 9.30 -5.54 29.71
N ARG A 659 8.36 -6.48 29.99
CA ARG A 659 7.46 -6.38 31.12
C ARG A 659 8.19 -6.34 32.47
N SER A 660 9.15 -7.21 32.64
CA SER A 660 9.99 -7.24 33.85
C SER A 660 10.81 -5.96 34.03
N ALA A 661 11.42 -5.44 32.98
CA ALA A 661 12.20 -4.22 33.02
C ALA A 661 11.32 -2.99 33.34
N LYS A 662 10.17 -2.88 32.67
CA LYS A 662 9.18 -1.82 32.92
C LYS A 662 8.61 -1.90 34.34
N TYR A 663 8.28 -3.10 34.84
CA TYR A 663 7.85 -3.27 36.22
C TYR A 663 8.95 -2.88 37.21
N LEU A 664 10.18 -3.28 36.97
CA LEU A 664 11.31 -2.89 37.82
C LEU A 664 11.49 -1.37 37.88
N ALA A 665 11.30 -0.68 36.75
CA ALA A 665 11.37 0.77 36.63
C ALA A 665 10.23 1.55 37.32
N LEU A 666 9.08 0.92 37.59
CA LEU A 666 8.01 1.60 38.35
C LEU A 666 8.52 1.98 39.73
N SER A 667 8.09 3.13 40.23
CA SER A 667 8.42 3.59 41.57
C SER A 667 7.88 2.63 42.63
N GLU A 668 8.55 2.54 43.76
CA GLU A 668 8.12 1.68 44.87
C GLU A 668 6.74 2.08 45.42
N LYS A 669 6.33 3.32 45.23
CA LYS A 669 5.00 3.86 45.62
C LYS A 669 3.94 3.68 44.53
N HIS A 670 4.28 3.20 43.35
CA HIS A 670 3.32 3.06 42.26
C HIS A 670 2.20 2.07 42.61
N ALA A 671 0.93 2.44 42.33
CA ALA A 671 -0.25 1.69 42.73
C ALA A 671 -0.19 0.20 42.33
N PHE A 672 0.26 -0.09 41.08
CA PHE A 672 0.38 -1.46 40.60
C PHE A 672 1.42 -2.28 41.39
N LYS A 673 2.58 -1.70 41.74
CA LYS A 673 3.55 -2.37 42.62
C LYS A 673 2.96 -2.66 44.01
N GLN A 674 2.19 -1.72 44.53
CA GLN A 674 1.53 -1.92 45.84
C GLN A 674 0.45 -3.01 45.78
N LEU A 675 -0.29 -3.12 44.67
CA LEU A 675 -1.24 -4.21 44.45
C LEU A 675 -0.55 -5.57 44.39
N ILE A 676 0.58 -5.69 43.65
CA ILE A 676 1.35 -6.92 43.59
C ILE A 676 1.87 -7.29 44.99
N LYS A 677 2.48 -6.34 45.72
CA LYS A 677 3.00 -6.55 47.09
C LYS A 677 1.91 -6.97 48.07
N GLY A 678 0.75 -6.33 47.99
CA GLY A 678 -0.40 -6.65 48.88
C GLY A 678 -1.06 -8.00 48.59
N SER A 679 -0.97 -8.45 47.32
CA SER A 679 -1.58 -9.71 46.89
C SER A 679 -0.65 -10.92 47.08
N PHE A 680 0.67 -10.72 47.05
CA PHE A 680 1.68 -11.76 47.11
C PHE A 680 2.70 -11.46 48.20
N GLU A 681 2.52 -12.05 49.39
CA GLU A 681 3.40 -11.82 50.54
C GLU A 681 4.72 -12.64 50.41
N ILE A 682 5.84 -12.04 50.78
CA ILE A 682 7.13 -12.73 50.81
C ILE A 682 7.12 -13.91 51.77
N ASN A 683 7.77 -15.02 51.40
CA ASN A 683 7.82 -16.30 52.13
C ASN A 683 6.47 -17.02 52.25
N LYS A 684 5.41 -16.56 51.63
CA LYS A 684 4.12 -17.22 51.59
C LYS A 684 4.00 -18.17 50.40
N ARG A 685 3.22 -19.23 50.57
CA ARG A 685 2.96 -20.28 49.56
C ARG A 685 1.72 -19.96 48.79
N TYR A 686 1.76 -20.16 47.48
CA TYR A 686 0.62 -19.98 46.56
C TYR A 686 0.55 -21.12 45.55
N THR A 687 -0.64 -21.68 45.38
CA THR A 687 -0.93 -22.63 44.31
C THR A 687 -1.05 -21.90 42.98
N GLN A 688 -0.98 -22.63 41.88
CA GLN A 688 -1.17 -22.03 40.54
C GLN A 688 -2.56 -21.41 40.37
N THR A 689 -3.59 -22.00 41.01
CA THR A 689 -4.96 -21.48 40.97
C THR A 689 -5.07 -20.16 41.73
N GLU A 690 -4.52 -20.09 42.95
CA GLU A 690 -4.50 -18.86 43.76
C GLU A 690 -3.72 -17.74 43.05
N ILE A 691 -2.64 -18.07 42.34
CA ILE A 691 -1.87 -17.08 41.50
C ILE A 691 -2.76 -16.55 40.41
N LEU A 692 -3.49 -17.42 39.69
CA LEU A 692 -4.40 -17.02 38.61
C LEU A 692 -5.54 -16.10 39.15
N GLU A 693 -6.17 -16.49 40.23
CA GLU A 693 -7.26 -15.71 40.82
C GLU A 693 -6.80 -14.32 41.28
N ARG A 694 -5.68 -14.25 41.99
CA ARG A 694 -5.11 -12.98 42.50
C ARG A 694 -4.65 -12.06 41.39
N LEU A 695 -3.96 -12.59 40.38
CA LEU A 695 -3.54 -11.79 39.24
C LEU A 695 -4.74 -11.28 38.44
N ASN A 696 -5.77 -12.11 38.24
CA ASN A 696 -6.98 -11.68 37.52
C ASN A 696 -7.74 -10.57 38.24
N VAL A 697 -7.76 -10.56 39.58
CA VAL A 697 -8.32 -9.45 40.34
C VAL A 697 -7.54 -8.15 40.13
N ILE A 698 -6.20 -8.23 40.14
CA ILE A 698 -5.33 -7.07 39.86
C ILE A 698 -5.51 -6.59 38.42
N PHE A 699 -5.53 -7.51 37.46
CA PHE A 699 -5.62 -7.20 36.01
C PHE A 699 -6.96 -6.56 35.66
N GLU A 700 -8.06 -7.09 36.25
CA GLU A 700 -9.40 -6.49 36.07
C GLU A 700 -9.45 -5.05 36.59
N ARG A 701 -8.83 -4.79 37.77
CA ARG A 701 -8.76 -3.45 38.34
C ARG A 701 -7.96 -2.46 37.49
N GLU A 702 -6.95 -2.93 36.81
CA GLU A 702 -6.02 -2.12 35.98
C GLU A 702 -6.33 -2.16 34.48
N ASP A 703 -7.53 -2.64 34.11
CA ASP A 703 -8.00 -2.81 32.72
C ASP A 703 -7.04 -3.65 31.84
N ILE A 704 -6.38 -4.63 32.47
CA ILE A 704 -5.54 -5.62 31.78
C ILE A 704 -6.40 -6.87 31.49
N PRO A 705 -6.25 -7.50 30.31
CA PRO A 705 -7.00 -8.71 29.98
C PRO A 705 -6.78 -9.85 30.98
N LYS A 706 -7.84 -10.54 31.36
CA LYS A 706 -7.78 -11.70 32.27
C LYS A 706 -6.96 -12.83 31.65
N LEU A 707 -6.21 -13.50 32.49
CA LEU A 707 -5.41 -14.66 32.10
C LEU A 707 -6.30 -15.90 31.98
N GLY A 708 -6.11 -16.68 30.92
CA GLY A 708 -6.95 -17.83 30.60
C GLY A 708 -6.54 -19.14 31.28
N GLY A 709 -5.37 -19.20 31.93
CA GLY A 709 -4.89 -20.44 32.53
C GLY A 709 -3.81 -20.26 33.58
N THR A 710 -3.70 -21.27 34.46
CA THR A 710 -2.79 -21.28 35.62
C THR A 710 -1.30 -21.23 35.20
N TYR A 711 -0.95 -21.89 34.12
CA TYR A 711 0.42 -21.85 33.60
C TYR A 711 0.81 -20.44 33.15
N GLN A 712 -0.08 -19.76 32.42
CA GLN A 712 0.13 -18.39 31.99
C GLN A 712 0.25 -17.44 33.22
N ALA A 713 -0.56 -17.64 34.23
CA ALA A 713 -0.53 -16.83 35.45
C ALA A 713 0.82 -16.94 36.18
N VAL A 714 1.38 -18.12 36.26
CA VAL A 714 2.73 -18.34 36.85
C VAL A 714 3.81 -17.62 36.03
N GLN A 715 3.73 -17.69 34.69
CA GLN A 715 4.67 -16.95 33.82
C GLN A 715 4.55 -15.43 34.03
N GLU A 716 3.32 -14.90 34.11
CA GLU A 716 3.09 -13.46 34.35
C GLU A 716 3.59 -13.05 35.75
N LEU A 717 3.40 -13.87 36.78
CA LEU A 717 3.91 -13.59 38.12
C LEU A 717 5.44 -13.43 38.12
N HIS A 718 6.16 -14.22 37.33
CA HIS A 718 7.62 -14.13 37.22
C HIS A 718 8.13 -12.82 36.59
N TYR A 719 7.26 -12.08 35.91
CA TYR A 719 7.61 -10.74 35.43
C TYR A 719 7.61 -9.68 36.55
N PHE A 720 7.00 -10.01 37.70
CA PHE A 720 6.85 -9.11 38.85
C PHE A 720 7.56 -9.58 40.10
N CYS A 721 7.70 -10.89 40.27
CA CYS A 721 8.20 -11.50 41.51
C CYS A 721 9.23 -12.59 41.19
N THR A 722 10.24 -12.72 42.04
CA THR A 722 11.10 -13.90 42.08
C THR A 722 10.44 -14.97 42.97
N THR A 723 10.35 -16.19 42.47
CA THR A 723 9.72 -17.31 43.18
C THR A 723 10.63 -18.53 43.24
N THR A 724 10.43 -19.39 44.24
CA THR A 724 10.96 -20.76 44.27
C THR A 724 9.83 -21.75 44.25
N ARG A 725 10.04 -22.94 43.73
CA ARG A 725 9.10 -24.06 43.70
C ARG A 725 9.65 -25.27 44.45
N PRO A 726 9.66 -25.24 45.82
CA PRO A 726 10.27 -26.30 46.60
C PRO A 726 9.51 -27.64 46.49
N GLN A 727 8.21 -27.60 46.12
CA GLN A 727 7.39 -28.75 45.80
C GLN A 727 6.51 -28.45 44.59
N ASN A 728 6.14 -29.48 43.83
CA ASN A 728 5.38 -29.29 42.57
C ASN A 728 3.96 -28.69 42.76
N SER A 729 3.47 -28.57 43.97
CA SER A 729 2.10 -28.10 44.28
C SER A 729 1.99 -26.61 44.55
N TYR A 730 3.07 -25.89 44.86
CA TYR A 730 3.01 -24.46 45.20
C TYR A 730 4.29 -23.71 44.89
N TYR A 731 4.17 -22.38 44.78
CA TYR A 731 5.26 -21.42 44.62
C TYR A 731 5.43 -20.60 45.91
N VAL A 732 6.65 -20.26 46.25
CA VAL A 732 6.99 -19.37 47.36
C VAL A 732 7.58 -18.09 46.83
N ILE A 733 7.00 -16.94 47.19
CA ILE A 733 7.51 -15.62 46.80
C ILE A 733 8.80 -15.33 47.56
N GLN A 734 9.85 -15.07 46.84
CA GLN A 734 11.17 -14.71 47.42
C GLN A 734 11.37 -13.19 47.45
N SER A 735 10.90 -12.51 46.43
CA SER A 735 11.05 -11.06 46.27
C SER A 735 9.96 -10.50 45.37
N HIS A 736 9.59 -9.23 45.58
CA HIS A 736 8.69 -8.47 44.68
C HIS A 736 9.48 -7.79 43.55
N LYS A 737 10.61 -8.34 43.17
CA LYS A 737 11.40 -7.92 41.99
C LYS A 737 11.49 -9.09 41.01
N PRO A 738 11.42 -8.86 39.70
CA PRO A 738 11.73 -9.89 38.72
C PRO A 738 13.21 -10.32 38.83
N ALA A 739 13.53 -11.50 38.31
CA ALA A 739 14.91 -12.01 38.28
C ALA A 739 15.70 -11.31 37.15
N LEU A 740 16.08 -10.05 37.37
CA LEU A 740 16.92 -9.23 36.49
C LEU A 740 18.17 -8.76 37.23
N ASP A 741 19.33 -8.83 36.59
CA ASP A 741 20.64 -8.50 37.16
C ASP A 741 21.06 -7.05 36.92
N PHE A 742 20.13 -6.11 37.00
CA PHE A 742 20.43 -4.67 36.89
C PHE A 742 19.44 -3.84 37.71
N GLU A 743 19.86 -2.63 38.07
CA GLU A 743 18.96 -1.60 38.58
C GLU A 743 18.51 -0.68 37.43
N PRO A 744 17.26 -0.22 37.45
CA PRO A 744 16.72 0.63 36.36
C PRO A 744 17.43 1.99 36.34
N LEU A 745 17.69 2.51 35.13
CA LEU A 745 18.35 3.80 34.93
C LEU A 745 17.48 5.00 35.33
N SER A 746 16.16 4.82 35.34
CA SER A 746 15.19 5.83 35.74
C SER A 746 14.02 5.20 36.45
N GLU A 747 13.41 5.98 37.36
CA GLU A 747 12.22 5.58 38.12
C GLU A 747 10.99 6.24 37.50
N VAL A 748 9.89 5.44 37.35
CA VAL A 748 8.62 5.87 36.79
C VAL A 748 7.60 5.97 37.92
N SER A 749 7.22 7.18 38.27
CA SER A 749 6.17 7.43 39.27
C SER A 749 4.77 7.46 38.67
N ASP A 750 4.66 7.89 37.41
CA ASP A 750 3.43 7.90 36.61
C ASP A 750 3.76 7.47 35.17
N VAL A 751 3.05 6.48 34.67
CA VAL A 751 3.25 5.92 33.31
C VAL A 751 2.64 6.80 32.22
N GLY A 752 1.76 7.76 32.53
CA GLY A 752 1.10 8.65 31.58
C GLY A 752 0.17 7.93 30.58
N MET A 753 -0.12 6.66 30.79
CA MET A 753 -0.96 5.81 29.94
C MET A 753 -1.56 4.65 30.74
N SER A 754 -2.51 3.87 30.16
CA SER A 754 -3.01 2.66 30.81
C SER A 754 -1.90 1.63 31.01
N LEU A 755 -1.95 0.88 32.12
CA LEU A 755 -1.00 -0.20 32.39
C LEU A 755 -1.07 -1.33 31.35
N ARG A 756 -2.25 -1.57 30.80
CA ARG A 756 -2.43 -2.46 29.64
C ARG A 756 -1.49 -2.08 28.49
N LYS A 757 -1.44 -0.80 28.12
CA LYS A 757 -0.60 -0.30 27.06
C LYS A 757 0.88 -0.23 27.47
N TYR A 758 1.14 0.16 28.71
CA TYR A 758 2.50 0.23 29.24
C TYR A 758 3.21 -1.12 29.19
N PHE A 759 2.53 -2.21 29.53
CA PHE A 759 3.08 -3.57 29.53
C PHE A 759 2.84 -4.36 28.24
N ASP A 760 2.24 -3.79 27.22
CA ASP A 760 1.93 -4.44 25.93
C ASP A 760 1.06 -5.71 26.12
N TYR A 761 -0.13 -5.54 26.78
CA TYR A 761 -1.14 -6.60 26.96
C TYR A 761 -2.23 -6.57 25.89
#